data_d59223d19123a502289948fd3261bf34
#
_entry.id   d59223d19123a502289948fd3261bf34
#
_cell.length_a   1.000
_cell.length_b   1.000
_cell.length_c   1.000
_cell.angle_alpha   90.00
_cell.angle_beta   90.00
_cell.angle_gamma   90.00
#
_symmetry.space_group_name_H-M   'P 1'
#
loop_
_entity.id
_entity.type
_entity.pdbx_description
1 polymer ?
#
loop_
_entity_poly.entity_id
_entity_poly.type
_entity_poly.pdbx_seq_one_letter_code
_entity_poly.pdbx_strand_id
1 'polypeptide(L)'
;MADALVTYFRQTLPPEVGSQVESHIKKLEEGDLEALLRSSEARTIFGHGHEQTEKLENVQRDAFPDWNDFIFQRLSVFLADRSSQDAITRQAIAFCIGYAALLAFVQSNVTGPPITYRPAHLVLPPTVGDDEQARNASKQKMLAGLTMDGVAAYKLTPHIELLCLSEAIMTTPPILKNIKAARWAKLRTSFLHQRLLSEVSSTLQNVIYDDLDVLDTEISSHGKPDIHNEFVLERSTIHIHHGLDKFAREDLEKARQERHFEFALTGLLGKRTKFQQKDVSQLVVLAKSATGHENGPLTTSGNGNEVKTKPETLDLNDDTLLEAISFSEKPKDTPSTEIQSIDSLPPSLKELDPANQPQLQPLDSVILLSLASSIKNTQPEDGLTREETLPYATRVLDGGSSNWQVYTQALLVRSRIEGFRARTTERGLLQLQALVDQVVADTTPERSSGKENAGDSTARSTFLPKAKESESAPASERLRYIFQLATPTRWELEAELANRWVQLGGLRSALDIYERLQMWAEAALCWAATEREDKAKRIVRRQLFHATAGGPDVPEDNVAEDEEWKGPARSPPPLDAPRLYCILGDIDQDISWYEEAWKVSGERYARAQRSIGRYFYGAGPKKDMVRAADAYSKSLRVNQLNHQSWFALGCALLELAEFNKAVEAFSRCVQLDETDAEAWSNLAAALLRTDEDENQPTVAGAEPSSPNPKSTISKRNALRHDALQALKRAASLKRDSYRIWENVLIVSASLEPPDYPTILSAQRQILVLRGPTEGEKSIDTQILSKLINHTITSSSYDPSQPGLARILVKFLDESVIPLITSSAELWHLVSKVAGWRDKPSAALEAEEKAWRVVTSRPGWETESEERWEVVVEATVRLVESYERFGSRERTEGMGAGSGEVVMRDWRFKARSA
;
A
#
# COMPACT_ATOMS: atom_id res chain seq x y z
N MET A 1 29.21 -15.67 4.20
CA MET A 1 28.07 -16.23 4.97
C MET A 1 26.97 -16.61 3.99
N ALA A 2 26.43 -17.82 4.11
CA ALA A 2 25.45 -18.34 3.16
C ALA A 2 24.09 -17.63 3.28
N ASP A 3 23.47 -17.35 2.15
CA ASP A 3 22.06 -16.98 2.04
C ASP A 3 21.17 -18.12 2.60
N ALA A 4 20.04 -17.80 3.23
CA ALA A 4 19.12 -18.79 3.79
C ALA A 4 18.64 -19.81 2.76
N LEU A 5 18.42 -19.40 1.51
CA LEU A 5 18.05 -20.31 0.43
C LEU A 5 19.16 -21.32 0.14
N VAL A 6 20.43 -20.89 0.08
CA VAL A 6 21.58 -21.81 -0.13
C VAL A 6 21.72 -22.77 1.06
N THR A 7 21.49 -22.27 2.27
CA THR A 7 21.49 -23.09 3.48
C THR A 7 20.34 -24.14 3.43
N TYR A 8 19.15 -23.73 3.04
CA TYR A 8 17.99 -24.61 2.86
C TYR A 8 18.23 -25.66 1.76
N PHE A 9 18.82 -25.22 0.63
CA PHE A 9 19.23 -26.14 -0.44
C PHE A 9 20.17 -27.22 0.05
N ARG A 10 21.26 -26.83 0.73
CA ARG A 10 22.23 -27.79 1.29
C ARG A 10 21.59 -28.78 2.26
N GLN A 11 20.68 -28.34 3.13
CA GLN A 11 20.03 -29.17 4.15
C GLN A 11 18.97 -30.12 3.58
N THR A 12 18.38 -29.77 2.44
CA THR A 12 17.30 -30.57 1.81
C THR A 12 17.80 -31.57 0.76
N LEU A 13 19.07 -31.49 0.38
CA LEU A 13 19.68 -32.46 -0.55
C LEU A 13 19.97 -33.80 0.14
N PRO A 14 19.81 -34.94 -0.58
CA PRO A 14 20.34 -36.24 -0.12
C PRO A 14 21.85 -36.11 0.13
N PRO A 15 22.40 -36.75 1.19
CA PRO A 15 23.83 -36.61 1.57
C PRO A 15 24.81 -36.98 0.44
N GLU A 16 24.47 -37.98 -0.35
CA GLU A 16 25.29 -38.44 -1.50
C GLU A 16 25.36 -37.34 -2.60
N VAL A 17 24.23 -36.74 -2.93
CA VAL A 17 24.12 -35.63 -3.88
C VAL A 17 24.83 -34.38 -3.32
N GLY A 18 24.60 -34.06 -2.06
CA GLY A 18 25.21 -32.92 -1.37
C GLY A 18 26.75 -32.95 -1.47
N SER A 19 27.37 -34.13 -1.27
CA SER A 19 28.83 -34.28 -1.38
C SER A 19 29.35 -34.07 -2.80
N GLN A 20 28.59 -34.47 -3.83
CA GLN A 20 28.98 -34.27 -5.23
C GLN A 20 28.83 -32.81 -5.70
N VAL A 21 27.91 -32.06 -5.12
CA VAL A 21 27.61 -30.65 -5.49
C VAL A 21 28.29 -29.65 -4.57
N GLU A 22 29.01 -30.11 -3.53
CA GLU A 22 29.60 -29.25 -2.49
C GLU A 22 30.50 -28.15 -3.05
N SER A 23 31.27 -28.45 -4.14
CA SER A 23 32.11 -27.45 -4.80
C SER A 23 31.30 -26.32 -5.44
N HIS A 24 30.08 -26.61 -5.96
CA HIS A 24 29.19 -25.62 -6.54
C HIS A 24 28.52 -24.78 -5.45
N ILE A 25 28.13 -25.42 -4.34
CA ILE A 25 27.54 -24.72 -3.18
C ILE A 25 28.54 -23.73 -2.58
N LYS A 26 29.80 -24.14 -2.40
CA LYS A 26 30.84 -23.25 -1.88
C LYS A 26 31.07 -22.02 -2.76
N LYS A 27 31.10 -22.17 -4.07
CA LYS A 27 31.21 -21.05 -5.00
C LYS A 27 30.03 -20.07 -4.89
N LEU A 28 28.80 -20.59 -4.64
CA LEU A 28 27.64 -19.73 -4.37
C LEU A 28 27.83 -18.93 -3.05
N GLU A 29 28.30 -19.59 -1.99
CA GLU A 29 28.54 -18.97 -0.68
C GLU A 29 29.68 -17.92 -0.71
N GLU A 30 30.70 -18.15 -1.52
CA GLU A 30 31.83 -17.25 -1.74
C GLU A 30 31.46 -16.09 -2.69
N GLY A 31 30.38 -16.20 -3.46
CA GLY A 31 29.97 -15.23 -4.47
C GLY A 31 30.79 -15.32 -5.76
N ASP A 32 31.46 -16.45 -6.01
CA ASP A 32 32.21 -16.71 -7.25
C ASP A 32 31.24 -17.20 -8.35
N LEU A 33 30.40 -16.29 -8.79
CA LEU A 33 29.34 -16.54 -9.76
C LEU A 33 29.89 -16.83 -11.16
N GLU A 34 31.00 -16.18 -11.51
CA GLU A 34 31.68 -16.36 -12.81
C GLU A 34 32.19 -17.79 -12.95
N ALA A 35 32.80 -18.36 -11.93
CA ALA A 35 33.31 -19.72 -11.98
C ALA A 35 32.19 -20.77 -12.13
N LEU A 36 31.00 -20.50 -11.63
CA LEU A 36 29.82 -21.35 -11.85
C LEU A 36 29.30 -21.25 -13.28
N LEU A 37 29.17 -20.05 -13.81
CA LEU A 37 28.71 -19.82 -15.19
C LEU A 37 29.73 -20.28 -16.25
N ARG A 38 31.02 -20.43 -15.89
CA ARG A 38 32.06 -20.97 -16.75
C ARG A 38 32.33 -22.47 -16.56
N SER A 39 31.60 -23.14 -15.67
CA SER A 39 31.79 -24.58 -15.42
C SER A 39 31.56 -25.44 -16.67
N SER A 40 32.09 -26.65 -16.69
CA SER A 40 31.92 -27.61 -17.78
C SER A 40 30.43 -27.91 -18.03
N GLU A 41 29.67 -28.04 -16.98
CA GLU A 41 28.23 -28.33 -16.97
C GLU A 41 27.45 -27.13 -17.54
N ALA A 42 27.80 -25.90 -17.14
CA ALA A 42 27.21 -24.68 -17.68
C ALA A 42 27.47 -24.54 -19.19
N ARG A 43 28.71 -24.83 -19.65
CA ARG A 43 29.02 -24.82 -21.08
C ARG A 43 28.20 -25.85 -21.86
N THR A 44 27.92 -27.01 -21.26
CA THR A 44 27.05 -28.02 -21.88
C THR A 44 25.63 -27.51 -22.03
N ILE A 45 25.09 -26.88 -21.01
CA ILE A 45 23.74 -26.28 -21.03
C ILE A 45 23.69 -25.12 -22.06
N PHE A 46 24.72 -24.30 -22.14
CA PHE A 46 24.77 -23.14 -23.06
C PHE A 46 25.09 -23.52 -24.51
N GLY A 47 25.48 -24.78 -24.81
CA GLY A 47 25.74 -25.26 -26.15
C GLY A 47 27.17 -24.94 -26.68
N HIS A 48 28.15 -24.71 -25.79
CA HIS A 48 29.55 -24.38 -26.13
C HIS A 48 30.46 -25.63 -26.34
N GLY A 49 29.91 -26.81 -26.64
CA GLY A 49 30.71 -28.03 -26.88
C GLY A 49 31.05 -28.27 -28.33
N HIS A 50 32.27 -28.72 -28.60
CA HIS A 50 32.88 -28.88 -29.96
C HIS A 50 32.14 -29.83 -30.90
N GLU A 51 31.38 -30.82 -30.41
CA GLU A 51 30.76 -31.85 -31.26
C GLU A 51 29.34 -31.54 -31.74
N GLN A 52 28.75 -30.45 -31.31
CA GLN A 52 27.34 -30.14 -31.61
C GLN A 52 27.12 -28.85 -32.43
N THR A 53 28.18 -28.09 -32.67
CA THR A 53 28.16 -26.91 -33.52
C THR A 53 27.84 -27.25 -34.99
N GLU A 54 28.31 -28.37 -35.51
CA GLU A 54 28.04 -28.80 -36.90
C GLU A 54 26.56 -29.17 -37.17
N LYS A 55 25.81 -29.59 -36.15
CA LYS A 55 24.37 -29.83 -36.31
C LYS A 55 23.50 -28.57 -36.18
N LEU A 56 24.00 -27.54 -35.50
CA LEU A 56 23.34 -26.24 -35.38
C LEU A 56 23.64 -25.28 -36.55
N GLU A 57 24.79 -25.43 -37.22
CA GLU A 57 25.14 -24.63 -38.41
C GLU A 57 24.22 -24.92 -39.60
N ASN A 58 23.52 -26.05 -39.60
CA ASN A 58 22.52 -26.41 -40.60
C ASN A 58 21.08 -25.93 -40.33
N VAL A 59 20.83 -25.30 -39.20
CA VAL A 59 19.57 -24.62 -38.95
C VAL A 59 19.66 -23.21 -39.57
N GLN A 60 18.90 -22.99 -40.64
CA GLN A 60 18.85 -21.79 -41.43
C GLN A 60 19.00 -20.51 -40.60
N ARG A 61 19.93 -19.62 -41.00
CA ARG A 61 20.25 -18.33 -40.39
C ARG A 61 19.02 -17.41 -40.13
N ASP A 62 17.88 -17.67 -40.78
CA ASP A 62 16.65 -16.86 -40.70
C ASP A 62 15.65 -17.32 -39.66
N ALA A 63 15.87 -18.46 -39.01
CA ALA A 63 15.00 -18.98 -37.97
C ALA A 63 15.82 -19.35 -36.72
N PHE A 64 16.33 -18.31 -36.02
CA PHE A 64 16.81 -18.55 -34.66
C PHE A 64 15.59 -18.96 -33.83
N PRO A 65 15.52 -20.18 -33.29
CA PRO A 65 14.46 -20.52 -32.36
C PRO A 65 14.47 -19.50 -31.23
N ASP A 66 13.32 -19.25 -30.63
CA ASP A 66 13.28 -18.41 -29.45
C ASP A 66 14.36 -18.89 -28.47
N TRP A 67 15.13 -17.96 -27.90
CA TRP A 67 16.22 -18.33 -27.00
C TRP A 67 15.73 -19.19 -25.83
N ASN A 68 14.51 -18.93 -25.33
CA ASN A 68 13.88 -19.74 -24.30
C ASN A 68 13.71 -21.21 -24.76
N ASP A 69 13.20 -21.46 -25.95
CA ASP A 69 13.05 -22.80 -26.50
C ASP A 69 14.40 -23.51 -26.66
N PHE A 70 15.42 -22.76 -27.10
CA PHE A 70 16.78 -23.28 -27.19
C PHE A 70 17.32 -23.73 -25.83
N ILE A 71 17.23 -22.90 -24.80
CA ILE A 71 17.71 -23.23 -23.45
C ILE A 71 16.90 -24.39 -22.86
N PHE A 72 15.57 -24.43 -23.00
CA PHE A 72 14.74 -25.55 -22.54
C PHE A 72 15.13 -26.88 -23.22
N GLN A 73 15.40 -26.85 -24.53
CA GLN A 73 15.85 -28.04 -25.25
C GLN A 73 17.22 -28.50 -24.74
N ARG A 74 18.17 -27.57 -24.56
CA ARG A 74 19.54 -27.90 -24.07
C ARG A 74 19.49 -28.43 -22.65
N LEU A 75 18.69 -27.80 -21.80
CA LEU A 75 18.48 -28.25 -20.41
C LEU A 75 17.86 -29.65 -20.37
N SER A 76 16.89 -29.94 -21.23
CA SER A 76 16.27 -31.26 -21.34
C SER A 76 17.29 -32.33 -21.73
N VAL A 77 18.20 -32.05 -22.69
CA VAL A 77 19.29 -32.96 -23.08
C VAL A 77 20.26 -33.17 -21.92
N PHE A 78 20.67 -32.08 -21.22
CA PHE A 78 21.56 -32.18 -20.07
C PHE A 78 20.95 -33.02 -18.94
N LEU A 79 19.67 -32.84 -18.64
CA LEU A 79 18.98 -33.60 -17.59
C LEU A 79 18.71 -35.06 -17.95
N ALA A 80 18.59 -35.39 -19.25
CA ALA A 80 18.37 -36.77 -19.75
C ALA A 80 19.66 -37.57 -19.89
N ASP A 81 20.82 -36.98 -19.86
CA ASP A 81 22.12 -37.65 -20.03
C ASP A 81 22.38 -38.64 -18.88
N ARG A 82 22.58 -39.90 -19.18
CA ARG A 82 22.79 -40.96 -18.17
C ARG A 82 24.27 -41.36 -18.04
N SER A 83 25.17 -40.68 -18.69
CA SER A 83 26.53 -41.19 -18.90
C SER A 83 27.49 -41.01 -17.72
N SER A 84 27.27 -40.01 -16.82
CA SER A 84 28.28 -39.67 -15.82
C SER A 84 27.78 -39.38 -14.40
N GLN A 85 26.53 -39.01 -14.21
CA GLN A 85 26.00 -38.55 -12.90
C GLN A 85 24.54 -39.02 -12.67
N ASP A 86 24.11 -39.06 -11.40
CA ASP A 86 22.72 -39.27 -11.05
C ASP A 86 21.81 -38.10 -11.49
N ALA A 87 20.55 -38.42 -11.80
CA ALA A 87 19.60 -37.42 -12.31
C ALA A 87 19.39 -36.24 -11.32
N ILE A 88 19.37 -36.55 -10.01
CA ILE A 88 19.18 -35.52 -8.97
C ILE A 88 20.43 -34.62 -8.87
N THR A 89 21.63 -35.21 -9.02
CA THR A 89 22.89 -34.44 -9.03
C THR A 89 22.92 -33.42 -10.19
N ARG A 90 22.52 -33.85 -11.41
CA ARG A 90 22.44 -32.92 -12.55
C ARG A 90 21.41 -31.81 -12.33
N GLN A 91 20.26 -32.13 -11.73
CA GLN A 91 19.25 -31.12 -11.38
C GLN A 91 19.79 -30.13 -10.34
N ALA A 92 20.53 -30.62 -9.34
CA ALA A 92 21.16 -29.78 -8.32
C ALA A 92 22.26 -28.86 -8.92
N ILE A 93 23.06 -29.35 -9.88
CA ILE A 93 24.05 -28.55 -10.60
C ILE A 93 23.35 -27.47 -11.45
N ALA A 94 22.32 -27.88 -12.21
CA ALA A 94 21.53 -26.91 -13.00
C ALA A 94 20.91 -25.82 -12.11
N PHE A 95 20.38 -26.21 -10.95
CA PHE A 95 19.89 -25.25 -9.94
C PHE A 95 20.98 -24.26 -9.50
N CYS A 96 22.20 -24.73 -9.17
CA CYS A 96 23.31 -23.85 -8.80
C CYS A 96 23.66 -22.85 -9.93
N ILE A 97 23.65 -23.31 -11.19
CA ILE A 97 23.93 -22.44 -12.37
C ILE A 97 22.80 -21.39 -12.52
N GLY A 98 21.54 -21.79 -12.43
CA GLY A 98 20.39 -20.87 -12.54
C GLY A 98 20.35 -19.85 -11.40
N TYR A 99 20.70 -20.27 -10.19
CA TYR A 99 20.76 -19.37 -9.05
C TYR A 99 21.94 -18.41 -9.12
N ALA A 100 23.11 -18.89 -9.60
CA ALA A 100 24.25 -18.02 -9.87
C ALA A 100 23.92 -16.96 -10.92
N ALA A 101 23.16 -17.30 -11.96
CA ALA A 101 22.69 -16.34 -12.95
C ALA A 101 21.76 -15.28 -12.33
N LEU A 102 20.84 -15.65 -11.45
CA LEU A 102 19.99 -14.72 -10.70
C LEU A 102 20.81 -13.74 -9.87
N LEU A 103 21.75 -14.26 -9.08
CA LEU A 103 22.61 -13.43 -8.23
C LEU A 103 23.51 -12.49 -9.06
N ALA A 104 24.05 -12.95 -10.19
CA ALA A 104 24.82 -12.13 -11.11
C ALA A 104 23.97 -11.01 -11.74
N PHE A 105 22.70 -11.29 -12.06
CA PHE A 105 21.75 -10.27 -12.51
C PHE A 105 21.51 -9.21 -11.43
N VAL A 106 21.27 -9.61 -10.19
CA VAL A 106 21.07 -8.70 -9.05
C VAL A 106 22.34 -7.89 -8.78
N GLN A 107 23.51 -8.52 -8.78
CA GLN A 107 24.79 -7.83 -8.63
C GLN A 107 24.96 -6.72 -9.68
N SER A 108 24.71 -7.01 -10.96
CA SER A 108 24.92 -6.05 -12.04
C SER A 108 23.93 -4.88 -12.07
N ASN A 109 22.72 -5.08 -11.52
CA ASN A 109 21.61 -4.13 -11.67
C ASN A 109 21.17 -3.43 -10.36
N VAL A 110 21.56 -3.97 -9.21
CA VAL A 110 21.07 -3.47 -7.90
C VAL A 110 22.23 -3.13 -6.95
N THR A 111 23.10 -4.09 -6.66
CA THR A 111 24.08 -3.96 -5.56
C THR A 111 25.47 -3.56 -5.99
N GLY A 112 25.90 -3.89 -7.21
CA GLY A 112 27.32 -3.89 -7.56
C GLY A 112 28.12 -4.96 -6.77
N PRO A 113 29.42 -4.97 -6.85
CA PRO A 113 30.26 -4.26 -7.84
C PRO A 113 30.01 -4.74 -9.27
N PRO A 114 30.48 -3.97 -10.29
CA PRO A 114 30.28 -4.35 -11.68
C PRO A 114 30.88 -5.73 -11.96
N ILE A 115 30.17 -6.52 -12.78
CA ILE A 115 30.72 -7.81 -13.22
C ILE A 115 31.85 -7.60 -14.24
N THR A 116 32.93 -8.35 -14.09
CA THR A 116 34.17 -8.21 -14.89
C THR A 116 34.10 -8.91 -16.25
N TYR A 117 33.14 -9.80 -16.42
CA TYR A 117 32.91 -10.59 -17.62
C TYR A 117 31.67 -10.12 -18.39
N ARG A 118 31.54 -10.56 -19.63
CA ARG A 118 30.37 -10.30 -20.49
C ARG A 118 29.43 -11.50 -20.48
N PRO A 119 28.30 -11.46 -19.75
CA PRO A 119 27.37 -12.60 -19.64
C PRO A 119 26.87 -13.10 -20.99
N ALA A 120 26.60 -12.21 -21.95
CA ALA A 120 26.13 -12.57 -23.26
C ALA A 120 27.07 -13.54 -24.00
N HIS A 121 28.40 -13.38 -23.84
CA HIS A 121 29.37 -14.31 -24.45
C HIS A 121 29.46 -15.66 -23.76
N LEU A 122 28.95 -15.77 -22.51
CA LEU A 122 28.90 -17.04 -21.77
C LEU A 122 27.60 -17.80 -22.01
N VAL A 123 26.48 -17.08 -21.97
CA VAL A 123 25.12 -17.66 -21.92
C VAL A 123 24.54 -17.85 -23.34
N LEU A 124 24.86 -16.96 -24.26
CA LEU A 124 24.39 -17.05 -25.65
C LEU A 124 25.32 -17.93 -26.49
N PRO A 125 24.80 -18.61 -27.51
CA PRO A 125 25.63 -19.31 -28.47
C PRO A 125 26.66 -18.36 -29.13
N PRO A 126 27.87 -18.81 -29.45
CA PRO A 126 28.92 -17.96 -30.01
C PRO A 126 28.50 -17.16 -31.26
N THR A 127 27.67 -17.75 -32.11
CA THR A 127 27.10 -17.10 -33.30
C THR A 127 26.22 -15.90 -32.97
N VAL A 128 25.67 -15.81 -31.79
CA VAL A 128 24.82 -14.68 -31.31
C VAL A 128 25.60 -13.80 -30.34
N GLY A 129 26.39 -14.39 -29.46
CA GLY A 129 27.15 -13.66 -28.45
C GLY A 129 28.19 -12.71 -29.04
N ASP A 130 28.83 -13.09 -30.16
CA ASP A 130 29.89 -12.34 -30.80
C ASP A 130 29.41 -11.31 -31.84
N ASP A 131 28.19 -11.48 -32.38
CA ASP A 131 27.56 -10.50 -33.29
C ASP A 131 26.68 -9.51 -32.54
N GLU A 132 26.96 -8.22 -32.67
CA GLU A 132 26.22 -7.15 -31.99
C GLU A 132 24.77 -7.05 -32.44
N GLN A 133 24.49 -7.21 -33.75
CA GLN A 133 23.12 -7.15 -34.26
C GLN A 133 22.28 -8.34 -33.79
N ALA A 134 22.83 -9.55 -33.86
CA ALA A 134 22.17 -10.75 -33.39
C ALA A 134 21.92 -10.70 -31.86
N ARG A 135 22.89 -10.20 -31.10
CA ARG A 135 22.75 -10.00 -29.65
C ARG A 135 21.65 -9.00 -29.29
N ASN A 136 21.57 -7.85 -29.99
CA ASN A 136 20.51 -6.87 -29.79
C ASN A 136 19.15 -7.44 -30.20
N ALA A 137 19.05 -8.18 -31.30
CA ALA A 137 17.80 -8.85 -31.69
C ALA A 137 17.36 -9.90 -30.67
N SER A 138 18.29 -10.69 -30.15
CA SER A 138 18.01 -11.67 -29.09
C SER A 138 17.55 -10.98 -27.80
N LYS A 139 18.21 -9.89 -27.39
CA LYS A 139 17.78 -9.08 -26.23
C LYS A 139 16.35 -8.55 -26.39
N GLN A 140 15.99 -8.03 -27.57
CA GLN A 140 14.63 -7.55 -27.84
C GLN A 140 13.60 -8.67 -27.73
N LYS A 141 13.90 -9.87 -28.24
CA LYS A 141 13.01 -11.05 -28.11
C LYS A 141 12.85 -11.47 -26.66
N MET A 142 13.92 -11.50 -25.86
CA MET A 142 13.89 -11.79 -24.42
C MET A 142 13.00 -10.79 -23.67
N LEU A 143 13.18 -9.48 -23.92
CA LEU A 143 12.34 -8.43 -23.31
C LEU A 143 10.88 -8.55 -23.73
N ALA A 144 10.61 -8.91 -25.00
CA ALA A 144 9.24 -9.17 -25.46
C ALA A 144 8.62 -10.38 -24.76
N GLY A 145 9.39 -11.45 -24.51
CA GLY A 145 8.97 -12.62 -23.73
C GLY A 145 8.65 -12.31 -22.28
N LEU A 146 9.31 -11.32 -21.69
CA LEU A 146 9.04 -10.84 -20.32
C LEU A 146 7.87 -9.84 -20.24
N THR A 147 7.23 -9.48 -21.34
CA THR A 147 6.03 -8.65 -21.33
C THR A 147 4.85 -9.44 -20.78
N MET A 148 4.25 -8.98 -19.68
CA MET A 148 3.16 -9.66 -19.01
C MET A 148 1.94 -8.74 -18.86
N ASP A 149 0.74 -9.26 -19.12
CA ASP A 149 -0.53 -8.49 -19.03
C ASP A 149 -0.52 -7.18 -19.85
N GLY A 150 0.24 -7.14 -20.97
CA GLY A 150 0.42 -5.96 -21.81
C GLY A 150 1.35 -4.89 -21.20
N VAL A 151 2.00 -5.19 -20.06
CA VAL A 151 2.98 -4.32 -19.40
C VAL A 151 4.38 -4.74 -19.82
N ALA A 152 5.15 -3.80 -20.38
CA ALA A 152 6.49 -4.07 -20.87
C ALA A 152 7.54 -4.04 -19.75
N ALA A 153 8.57 -4.90 -19.88
CA ALA A 153 9.77 -4.79 -19.07
C ALA A 153 10.64 -3.60 -19.53
N TYR A 154 11.45 -3.06 -18.62
CA TYR A 154 12.33 -1.93 -18.92
C TYR A 154 13.33 -2.28 -20.06
N LYS A 155 13.24 -1.54 -21.16
CA LYS A 155 13.93 -1.89 -22.42
C LYS A 155 15.46 -1.84 -22.38
N LEU A 156 16.05 -1.02 -21.50
CA LEU A 156 17.50 -0.90 -21.37
C LEU A 156 18.07 -1.81 -20.28
N THR A 157 17.30 -2.75 -19.72
CA THR A 157 17.76 -3.69 -18.68
C THR A 157 19.09 -4.34 -19.09
N PRO A 158 20.18 -4.12 -18.32
CA PRO A 158 21.45 -4.79 -18.57
C PRO A 158 21.38 -6.28 -18.26
N HIS A 159 22.10 -7.09 -19.06
CA HIS A 159 22.30 -8.53 -18.82
C HIS A 159 21.01 -9.34 -18.60
N ILE A 160 19.95 -9.02 -19.37
CA ILE A 160 18.64 -9.66 -19.26
C ILE A 160 18.72 -11.19 -19.51
N GLU A 161 19.69 -11.66 -20.28
CA GLU A 161 19.98 -13.07 -20.54
C GLU A 161 20.22 -13.87 -19.26
N LEU A 162 20.74 -13.26 -18.19
CA LEU A 162 20.93 -13.91 -16.90
C LEU A 162 19.62 -14.17 -16.18
N LEU A 163 18.67 -13.22 -16.21
CA LEU A 163 17.36 -13.40 -15.62
C LEU A 163 16.55 -14.46 -16.38
N CYS A 164 16.55 -14.39 -17.72
CA CYS A 164 15.87 -15.36 -18.57
C CYS A 164 16.44 -16.80 -18.38
N LEU A 165 17.76 -16.91 -18.20
CA LEU A 165 18.40 -18.19 -17.88
C LEU A 165 17.92 -18.75 -16.53
N SER A 166 17.90 -17.89 -15.51
CA SER A 166 17.38 -18.30 -14.19
C SER A 166 15.92 -18.73 -14.28
N GLU A 167 15.06 -17.94 -14.94
CA GLU A 167 13.65 -18.28 -15.13
C GLU A 167 13.47 -19.63 -15.86
N ALA A 168 14.18 -19.85 -16.94
CA ALA A 168 14.12 -21.12 -17.69
C ALA A 168 14.51 -22.33 -16.83
N ILE A 169 15.57 -22.21 -16.02
CA ILE A 169 16.01 -23.31 -15.16
C ILE A 169 15.02 -23.51 -13.99
N MET A 170 14.61 -22.42 -13.32
CA MET A 170 13.76 -22.53 -12.12
C MET A 170 12.31 -22.93 -12.44
N THR A 171 11.83 -22.75 -13.66
CA THR A 171 10.50 -23.20 -14.10
C THR A 171 10.50 -24.63 -14.65
N THR A 172 11.66 -25.27 -14.79
CA THR A 172 11.78 -26.62 -15.33
C THR A 172 11.16 -27.68 -14.38
N PRO A 173 10.12 -28.43 -14.80
CA PRO A 173 9.35 -29.31 -13.92
C PRO A 173 10.16 -30.35 -13.13
N PRO A 174 11.15 -31.09 -13.70
CA PRO A 174 11.98 -32.00 -12.93
C PRO A 174 12.75 -31.33 -11.78
N ILE A 175 13.26 -30.11 -11.98
CA ILE A 175 14.00 -29.36 -10.96
C ILE A 175 13.04 -28.89 -9.86
N LEU A 176 11.91 -28.31 -10.21
CA LEU A 176 10.88 -27.89 -9.25
C LEU A 176 10.35 -29.04 -8.39
N LYS A 177 10.25 -30.24 -8.97
CA LYS A 177 9.72 -31.42 -8.27
C LYS A 177 10.70 -32.01 -7.26
N ASN A 178 11.99 -32.06 -7.62
CA ASN A 178 12.98 -32.81 -6.87
C ASN A 178 13.90 -31.95 -6.00
N ILE A 179 14.05 -30.66 -6.33
CA ILE A 179 14.89 -29.70 -5.59
C ILE A 179 13.98 -28.75 -4.84
N LYS A 180 13.81 -28.93 -3.52
CA LYS A 180 12.91 -28.11 -2.69
C LYS A 180 13.22 -26.62 -2.75
N ALA A 181 14.50 -26.24 -2.78
CA ALA A 181 14.92 -24.84 -2.88
C ALA A 181 14.58 -24.17 -4.23
N ALA A 182 14.26 -24.96 -5.27
CA ALA A 182 13.99 -24.42 -6.60
C ALA A 182 12.72 -23.54 -6.63
N ARG A 183 11.71 -23.88 -5.84
CA ARG A 183 10.50 -23.06 -5.70
C ARG A 183 10.80 -21.68 -5.08
N TRP A 184 11.65 -21.65 -4.06
CA TRP A 184 12.08 -20.38 -3.46
C TRP A 184 12.90 -19.51 -4.45
N ALA A 185 13.82 -20.15 -5.20
CA ALA A 185 14.55 -19.43 -6.25
C ALA A 185 13.62 -18.95 -7.39
N LYS A 186 12.59 -19.75 -7.77
CA LYS A 186 11.55 -19.34 -8.71
C LYS A 186 10.77 -18.12 -8.18
N LEU A 187 10.38 -18.12 -6.91
CA LEU A 187 9.72 -16.97 -6.27
C LEU A 187 10.55 -15.69 -6.42
N ARG A 188 11.86 -15.76 -6.11
CA ARG A 188 12.80 -14.64 -6.27
C ARG A 188 12.90 -14.14 -7.71
N THR A 189 12.98 -15.08 -8.66
CA THR A 189 13.03 -14.76 -10.10
C THR A 189 11.73 -14.09 -10.55
N SER A 190 10.57 -14.62 -10.18
CA SER A 190 9.26 -14.05 -10.51
C SER A 190 9.05 -12.66 -9.89
N PHE A 191 9.51 -12.45 -8.66
CA PHE A 191 9.44 -11.14 -8.01
C PHE A 191 10.36 -10.11 -8.67
N LEU A 192 11.58 -10.49 -9.08
CA LEU A 192 12.44 -9.61 -9.88
C LEU A 192 11.83 -9.31 -11.24
N HIS A 193 11.25 -10.31 -11.92
CA HIS A 193 10.51 -10.08 -13.16
C HIS A 193 9.37 -9.05 -12.95
N GLN A 194 8.58 -9.20 -11.88
CA GLN A 194 7.53 -8.22 -11.52
C GLN A 194 8.09 -6.79 -11.39
N ARG A 195 9.26 -6.63 -10.81
CA ARG A 195 9.91 -5.34 -10.61
C ARG A 195 10.51 -4.73 -11.87
N LEU A 196 10.76 -5.53 -12.92
CA LEU A 196 11.16 -5.01 -14.23
C LEU A 196 10.01 -4.40 -15.01
N LEU A 197 8.77 -4.75 -14.68
CA LEU A 197 7.59 -4.22 -15.35
C LEU A 197 7.28 -2.80 -14.85
N SER A 198 6.77 -1.96 -15.74
CA SER A 198 6.40 -0.58 -15.41
C SER A 198 5.16 -0.46 -14.51
N GLU A 199 4.34 -1.49 -14.42
CA GLU A 199 3.16 -1.61 -13.55
C GLU A 199 3.08 -3.05 -13.01
N VAL A 200 2.36 -3.25 -11.88
CA VAL A 200 2.17 -4.58 -11.30
C VAL A 200 1.32 -5.45 -12.23
N SER A 201 1.84 -6.63 -12.60
CA SER A 201 1.11 -7.65 -13.33
C SER A 201 0.36 -8.56 -12.37
N SER A 202 -0.94 -8.71 -12.57
CA SER A 202 -1.76 -9.61 -11.77
C SER A 202 -1.43 -11.09 -11.99
N THR A 203 -1.03 -11.47 -13.19
CA THR A 203 -0.62 -12.85 -13.50
C THR A 203 0.62 -13.24 -12.72
N LEU A 204 1.66 -12.39 -12.70
CA LEU A 204 2.86 -12.64 -11.89
C LEU A 204 2.56 -12.58 -10.40
N GLN A 205 1.72 -11.64 -9.97
CA GLN A 205 1.33 -11.55 -8.57
C GLN A 205 0.67 -12.84 -8.10
N ASN A 206 -0.26 -13.43 -8.85
CA ASN A 206 -0.88 -14.71 -8.51
C ASN A 206 0.17 -15.84 -8.41
N VAL A 207 1.08 -15.94 -9.39
CA VAL A 207 2.16 -16.95 -9.35
C VAL A 207 3.05 -16.79 -8.12
N ILE A 208 3.38 -15.55 -7.74
CA ILE A 208 4.17 -15.23 -6.56
C ILE A 208 3.46 -15.70 -5.28
N TYR A 209 2.15 -15.40 -5.15
CA TYR A 209 1.39 -15.78 -3.95
C TYR A 209 1.12 -17.28 -3.86
N ASP A 210 0.87 -17.95 -4.99
CA ASP A 210 0.78 -19.42 -5.03
C ASP A 210 2.09 -20.09 -4.56
N ASP A 211 3.24 -19.55 -4.98
CA ASP A 211 4.55 -20.08 -4.52
C ASP A 211 4.81 -19.74 -3.05
N LEU A 212 4.37 -18.56 -2.55
CA LEU A 212 4.48 -18.16 -1.13
C LEU A 212 3.71 -19.11 -0.22
N ASP A 213 2.46 -19.46 -0.56
CA ASP A 213 1.59 -20.32 0.24
C ASP A 213 2.19 -21.74 0.38
N VAL A 214 2.73 -22.29 -0.70
CA VAL A 214 3.40 -23.59 -0.66
C VAL A 214 4.68 -23.54 0.17
N LEU A 215 5.51 -22.50 -0.03
CA LEU A 215 6.78 -22.34 0.70
C LEU A 215 6.57 -22.10 2.19
N ASP A 216 5.53 -21.36 2.60
CA ASP A 216 5.22 -21.16 4.01
C ASP A 216 5.00 -22.50 4.73
N THR A 217 4.25 -23.40 4.10
CA THR A 217 4.01 -24.75 4.62
C THR A 217 5.29 -25.59 4.68
N GLU A 218 6.10 -25.57 3.60
CA GLU A 218 7.33 -26.37 3.49
C GLU A 218 8.43 -25.89 4.45
N ILE A 219 8.66 -24.57 4.54
CA ILE A 219 9.72 -23.99 5.38
C ILE A 219 9.35 -24.05 6.86
N SER A 220 8.07 -23.81 7.20
CA SER A 220 7.58 -23.98 8.57
C SER A 220 7.76 -25.42 9.06
N SER A 221 7.50 -26.42 8.20
CA SER A 221 7.70 -27.83 8.53
C SER A 221 9.18 -28.25 8.67
N HIS A 222 10.10 -27.48 8.09
CA HIS A 222 11.54 -27.73 8.19
C HIS A 222 12.12 -27.46 9.60
N GLY A 223 11.46 -26.58 10.38
CA GLY A 223 11.74 -26.37 11.80
C GLY A 223 13.07 -25.66 12.11
N LYS A 224 13.65 -24.90 11.18
CA LYS A 224 14.85 -24.09 11.38
C LYS A 224 14.51 -22.61 11.48
N PRO A 225 14.60 -21.99 12.69
CA PRO A 225 14.17 -20.61 12.92
C PRO A 225 14.88 -19.60 12.01
N ASP A 226 16.19 -19.76 11.79
CA ASP A 226 16.97 -18.79 10.99
C ASP A 226 16.49 -18.75 9.53
N ILE A 227 16.24 -19.93 8.92
CA ILE A 227 15.74 -20.01 7.54
C ILE A 227 14.33 -19.44 7.46
N HIS A 228 13.47 -19.78 8.44
CA HIS A 228 12.11 -19.31 8.50
C HIS A 228 12.04 -17.78 8.66
N ASN A 229 12.84 -17.21 9.55
CA ASN A 229 12.91 -15.76 9.76
C ASN A 229 13.32 -14.99 8.49
N GLU A 230 14.33 -15.45 7.77
CA GLU A 230 14.74 -14.81 6.52
C GLU A 230 13.64 -14.91 5.44
N PHE A 231 12.94 -16.05 5.36
CA PHE A 231 11.81 -16.22 4.45
C PHE A 231 10.64 -15.30 4.79
N VAL A 232 10.26 -15.20 6.07
CA VAL A 232 9.16 -14.31 6.52
C VAL A 232 9.47 -12.85 6.23
N LEU A 233 10.72 -12.40 6.42
CA LEU A 233 11.15 -11.04 6.07
C LEU A 233 11.14 -10.80 4.55
N GLU A 234 11.52 -11.80 3.75
CA GLU A 234 11.41 -11.72 2.29
C GLU A 234 9.94 -11.61 1.86
N ARG A 235 9.04 -12.42 2.45
CA ARG A 235 7.60 -12.35 2.23
C ARG A 235 7.03 -10.98 2.63
N SER A 236 7.44 -10.42 3.74
CA SER A 236 7.01 -9.08 4.16
C SER A 236 7.41 -8.00 3.14
N THR A 237 8.60 -8.12 2.54
CA THR A 237 9.06 -7.22 1.48
C THR A 237 8.20 -7.32 0.21
N ILE A 238 7.78 -8.53 -0.16
CA ILE A 238 6.86 -8.78 -1.28
C ILE A 238 5.48 -8.17 -0.97
N HIS A 239 4.96 -8.36 0.24
CA HIS A 239 3.70 -7.75 0.67
C HIS A 239 3.74 -6.21 0.63
N ILE A 240 4.82 -5.58 1.12
CA ILE A 240 5.02 -4.12 1.06
C ILE A 240 5.02 -3.62 -0.40
N HIS A 241 5.69 -4.34 -1.31
CA HIS A 241 5.74 -3.97 -2.73
C HIS A 241 4.34 -4.00 -3.38
N HIS A 242 3.49 -4.94 -3.00
CA HIS A 242 2.12 -5.08 -3.51
C HIS A 242 1.08 -4.26 -2.73
N GLY A 243 1.49 -3.47 -1.72
CA GLY A 243 0.57 -2.66 -0.90
C GLY A 243 -0.28 -3.46 0.09
N LEU A 244 0.11 -4.70 0.39
CA LEU A 244 -0.56 -5.57 1.36
C LEU A 244 0.07 -5.40 2.76
N ASP A 245 0.12 -4.16 3.24
CA ASP A 245 0.86 -3.75 4.43
C ASP A 245 0.35 -4.38 5.73
N LYS A 246 -0.91 -4.82 5.79
CA LYS A 246 -1.45 -5.57 6.93
C LYS A 246 -0.70 -6.89 7.11
N PHE A 247 -0.63 -7.70 6.04
CA PHE A 247 0.10 -8.98 6.07
C PHE A 247 1.60 -8.77 6.30
N ALA A 248 2.18 -7.72 5.72
CA ALA A 248 3.56 -7.37 5.97
C ALA A 248 3.83 -7.11 7.46
N ARG A 249 2.97 -6.37 8.15
CA ARG A 249 3.10 -6.09 9.59
C ARG A 249 2.92 -7.34 10.45
N GLU A 250 2.02 -8.24 10.08
CA GLU A 250 1.86 -9.55 10.74
C GLU A 250 3.15 -10.38 10.63
N ASP A 251 3.77 -10.42 9.43
CA ASP A 251 5.05 -11.09 9.21
C ASP A 251 6.21 -10.44 9.99
N LEU A 252 6.29 -9.11 10.00
CA LEU A 252 7.32 -8.39 10.74
C LEU A 252 7.19 -8.62 12.26
N GLU A 253 5.96 -8.69 12.77
CA GLU A 253 5.71 -8.99 14.18
C GLU A 253 6.08 -10.45 14.52
N LYS A 254 5.78 -11.41 13.63
CA LYS A 254 6.19 -12.81 13.76
C LYS A 254 7.72 -12.93 13.80
N ALA A 255 8.41 -12.30 12.84
CA ALA A 255 9.88 -12.27 12.80
C ALA A 255 10.48 -11.62 14.06
N ARG A 256 9.90 -10.53 14.55
CA ARG A 256 10.31 -9.86 15.80
C ARG A 256 10.24 -10.81 17.00
N GLN A 257 9.13 -11.55 17.14
CA GLN A 257 8.91 -12.50 18.24
C GLN A 257 9.88 -13.67 18.18
N GLU A 258 10.03 -14.29 17.00
CA GLU A 258 10.92 -15.44 16.83
C GLU A 258 12.41 -15.08 17.04
N ARG A 259 12.79 -13.84 16.72
CA ARG A 259 14.15 -13.33 16.92
C ARG A 259 14.38 -12.76 18.33
N HIS A 260 13.35 -12.71 19.16
CA HIS A 260 13.37 -12.04 20.46
C HIS A 260 13.92 -10.60 20.37
N PHE A 261 13.58 -9.91 19.29
CA PHE A 261 13.99 -8.54 19.05
C PHE A 261 13.07 -7.57 19.79
N GLU A 262 13.65 -6.75 20.66
CA GLU A 262 12.91 -5.78 21.46
C GLU A 262 13.14 -4.37 20.91
N PHE A 263 12.05 -3.67 20.60
CA PHE A 263 12.07 -2.26 20.25
C PHE A 263 10.79 -1.56 20.69
N ALA A 264 10.88 -0.24 20.90
CA ALA A 264 9.72 0.61 21.18
C ALA A 264 9.94 2.02 20.63
N LEU A 265 8.89 2.59 20.03
CA LEU A 265 8.84 4.01 19.68
C LEU A 265 8.35 4.77 20.91
N THR A 266 9.15 5.70 21.43
CA THR A 266 8.84 6.45 22.65
C THR A 266 9.17 7.93 22.50
N GLY A 267 8.56 8.78 23.34
CA GLY A 267 8.84 10.20 23.43
C GLY A 267 9.88 10.49 24.52
N LEU A 268 10.99 11.12 24.16
CA LEU A 268 12.01 11.57 25.10
C LEU A 268 12.24 13.09 24.97
N LEU A 269 12.55 13.74 26.08
CA LEU A 269 12.90 15.17 26.09
C LEU A 269 14.29 15.39 25.51
N GLY A 270 14.39 16.32 24.58
CA GLY A 270 15.66 16.64 23.94
C GLY A 270 15.63 17.92 23.13
N LYS A 271 16.82 18.36 22.72
CA LYS A 271 17.03 19.52 21.85
C LYS A 271 17.50 19.05 20.48
N ARG A 272 16.83 19.50 19.44
CA ARG A 272 17.15 19.20 18.04
C ARG A 272 18.07 20.23 17.39
N THR A 273 18.13 21.42 17.96
CA THR A 273 18.95 22.54 17.43
C THR A 273 19.68 23.29 18.55
N LYS A 274 20.84 23.91 18.26
CA LYS A 274 21.60 24.77 19.20
C LYS A 274 20.78 25.96 19.71
N PHE A 275 19.81 26.40 18.95
CA PHE A 275 18.99 27.58 19.28
C PHE A 275 17.79 27.24 20.17
N GLN A 276 17.49 25.97 20.38
CA GLN A 276 16.38 25.54 21.19
C GLN A 276 16.72 25.71 22.68
N GLN A 277 16.02 26.62 23.35
CA GLN A 277 16.24 26.90 24.78
C GLN A 277 15.59 25.87 25.71
N LYS A 278 14.42 25.36 25.34
CA LYS A 278 13.66 24.38 26.13
C LYS A 278 13.69 23.00 25.47
N ASP A 279 13.77 21.96 26.29
CA ASP A 279 13.63 20.59 25.82
C ASP A 279 12.18 20.34 25.36
N VAL A 280 12.03 19.64 24.24
CA VAL A 280 10.73 19.27 23.65
C VAL A 280 10.71 17.77 23.47
N SER A 281 9.56 17.15 23.63
CA SER A 281 9.41 15.72 23.37
C SER A 281 9.77 15.39 21.92
N GLN A 282 10.71 14.47 21.75
CA GLN A 282 11.15 13.94 20.46
C GLN A 282 10.85 12.46 20.43
N LEU A 283 10.34 11.98 19.29
CA LEU A 283 10.17 10.54 19.08
C LEU A 283 11.54 9.89 18.83
N VAL A 284 11.75 8.77 19.47
CA VAL A 284 12.97 7.95 19.35
C VAL A 284 12.61 6.48 19.38
N VAL A 285 13.30 5.66 18.59
CA VAL A 285 13.22 4.20 18.67
C VAL A 285 14.33 3.69 19.58
N LEU A 286 13.93 3.10 20.71
CA LEU A 286 14.82 2.30 21.53
C LEU A 286 14.77 0.87 21.04
N ALA A 287 15.93 0.26 20.74
CA ALA A 287 15.97 -1.08 20.17
C ALA A 287 17.22 -1.85 20.61
N LYS A 288 17.03 -3.16 20.91
CA LYS A 288 18.08 -4.07 21.32
C LYS A 288 17.90 -5.46 20.71
N SER A 289 18.92 -5.96 20.02
CA SER A 289 18.97 -7.33 19.53
C SER A 289 19.18 -8.33 20.67
N ALA A 290 18.63 -9.55 20.53
CA ALA A 290 18.86 -10.61 21.52
C ALA A 290 20.35 -10.98 21.62
N THR A 291 20.83 -11.13 22.84
CA THR A 291 22.20 -11.63 23.13
C THR A 291 22.17 -13.14 23.03
N GLY A 292 22.77 -13.73 21.97
CA GLY A 292 22.90 -15.19 21.87
C GLY A 292 22.91 -15.78 20.48
N HIS A 293 22.55 -15.04 19.45
CA HIS A 293 22.77 -15.44 18.04
C HIS A 293 24.09 -14.87 17.52
N GLU A 294 25.21 -15.34 18.09
CA GLU A 294 26.53 -15.09 17.53
C GLU A 294 26.70 -15.91 16.24
N ASN A 295 26.39 -15.33 15.11
CA ASN A 295 26.90 -15.80 13.84
C ASN A 295 28.28 -15.15 13.58
N GLY A 296 29.31 -15.77 14.11
CA GLY A 296 30.70 -15.47 13.85
C GLY A 296 31.38 -14.55 14.91
N PRO A 297 32.64 -14.78 15.25
CA PRO A 297 33.34 -13.99 16.22
C PRO A 297 33.48 -12.55 15.74
N LEU A 298 32.94 -11.61 16.51
CA LEU A 298 33.41 -10.23 16.53
C LEU A 298 34.91 -10.28 16.94
N THR A 299 35.80 -10.32 15.97
CA THR A 299 37.22 -10.10 16.21
C THR A 299 37.39 -8.65 16.64
N THR A 300 37.26 -8.44 17.95
CA THR A 300 37.93 -7.35 18.63
C THR A 300 39.42 -7.67 18.66
N SER A 301 40.12 -7.47 17.55
CA SER A 301 41.58 -7.32 17.58
C SER A 301 41.88 -5.91 17.12
N GLY A 302 42.23 -5.09 18.13
CA GLY A 302 42.85 -3.79 17.86
C GLY A 302 44.11 -3.97 17.03
N ASN A 303 44.09 -3.40 15.85
CA ASN A 303 45.20 -2.68 15.24
C ASN A 303 44.68 -1.98 13.96
N GLY A 304 44.89 -0.69 13.93
CA GLY A 304 44.40 0.27 12.95
C GLY A 304 44.61 -0.09 11.49
N ASN A 305 43.60 -0.59 10.88
CA ASN A 305 43.18 -0.45 9.49
C ASN A 305 41.81 -1.12 9.35
N GLU A 306 40.77 -0.52 9.98
CA GLU A 306 39.40 -0.85 9.62
C GLU A 306 39.15 -0.38 8.18
N VAL A 307 39.10 -1.33 7.26
CA VAL A 307 38.60 -1.14 5.90
C VAL A 307 37.21 -0.55 6.04
N LYS A 308 37.06 0.73 5.67
CA LYS A 308 35.77 1.41 5.68
C LYS A 308 34.88 0.82 4.57
N THR A 309 34.16 -0.24 4.88
CA THR A 309 33.22 -0.90 3.95
C THR A 309 31.83 -0.24 3.93
N LYS A 310 31.68 0.96 4.50
CA LYS A 310 30.40 1.67 4.59
C LYS A 310 30.31 2.78 3.54
N PRO A 311 29.11 2.99 2.93
CA PRO A 311 28.88 4.19 2.13
C PRO A 311 29.13 5.43 2.98
N GLU A 312 29.86 6.42 2.46
CA GLU A 312 30.03 7.68 3.17
C GLU A 312 28.70 8.44 3.24
N THR A 313 28.33 8.82 4.47
CA THR A 313 27.29 9.85 4.64
C THR A 313 27.89 11.16 4.18
N LEU A 314 27.29 11.81 3.21
CA LEU A 314 27.66 13.20 2.91
C LEU A 314 27.29 14.05 4.12
N ASP A 315 28.31 14.68 4.72
CA ASP A 315 28.12 15.76 5.69
C ASP A 315 27.61 17.01 4.92
N LEU A 316 26.34 16.99 4.56
CA LEU A 316 25.66 18.16 3.97
C LEU A 316 25.36 19.25 5.01
N ASN A 317 26.06 19.26 6.13
CA ASN A 317 25.62 19.85 7.37
C ASN A 317 26.50 20.97 7.91
N ASP A 318 26.71 22.00 7.19
CA ASP A 318 27.01 23.29 7.84
C ASP A 318 25.75 24.08 8.23
N ASP A 319 24.56 23.63 7.80
CA ASP A 319 23.30 24.21 8.22
C ASP A 319 22.88 23.65 9.58
N THR A 320 23.29 24.38 10.60
CA THR A 320 23.07 24.31 12.04
C THR A 320 21.66 23.93 12.53
N LEU A 321 20.70 23.63 11.68
CA LEU A 321 19.30 23.37 12.01
C LEU A 321 18.95 21.90 12.23
N LEU A 322 19.85 20.95 11.87
CA LEU A 322 19.53 19.52 11.83
C LEU A 322 20.62 18.67 12.49
N GLU A 323 21.07 19.07 13.65
CA GLU A 323 22.01 18.30 14.47
C GLU A 323 21.34 17.03 15.04
N ALA A 324 22.17 16.07 15.45
CA ALA A 324 21.72 14.94 16.24
C ALA A 324 20.97 15.44 17.48
N ILE A 325 19.90 14.74 17.86
CA ILE A 325 19.08 15.12 19.02
C ILE A 325 19.96 14.97 20.27
N SER A 326 20.17 16.06 21.02
CA SER A 326 20.77 15.99 22.36
C SER A 326 19.65 15.70 23.36
N PHE A 327 19.66 14.48 23.89
CA PHE A 327 18.70 14.08 24.92
C PHE A 327 19.12 14.63 26.27
N SER A 328 18.14 15.03 27.08
CA SER A 328 18.38 15.57 28.41
C SER A 328 18.62 14.42 29.39
N GLU A 329 19.68 14.52 30.19
CA GLU A 329 19.92 13.58 31.29
C GLU A 329 18.75 13.64 32.28
N LYS A 330 18.28 12.50 32.76
CA LYS A 330 17.17 12.43 33.72
C LYS A 330 17.60 13.18 35.00
N PRO A 331 16.85 14.20 35.48
CA PRO A 331 17.06 14.74 36.81
C PRO A 331 16.76 13.64 37.83
N LYS A 332 17.68 13.34 38.71
CA LYS A 332 17.59 12.25 39.70
C LYS A 332 16.46 12.43 40.75
N ASP A 333 15.81 13.61 40.85
CA ASP A 333 15.00 13.98 42.03
C ASP A 333 13.68 14.75 41.71
N THR A 334 13.02 14.57 40.58
CA THR A 334 11.70 15.19 40.43
C THR A 334 10.64 14.13 40.11
N PRO A 335 9.51 14.05 40.85
CA PRO A 335 8.36 13.23 40.46
C PRO A 335 7.70 13.88 39.24
N SER A 336 8.02 13.37 38.06
CA SER A 336 7.47 13.91 36.82
C SER A 336 6.10 13.28 36.52
N THR A 337 5.09 14.13 36.51
CA THR A 337 3.68 13.80 36.24
C THR A 337 3.41 13.52 34.75
N GLU A 338 4.42 13.55 33.85
CA GLU A 338 4.25 13.48 32.40
C GLU A 338 4.91 12.29 31.70
N ILE A 339 5.42 11.29 32.45
CA ILE A 339 6.14 10.15 31.84
C ILE A 339 5.34 8.86 32.02
N GLN A 340 4.11 8.82 31.54
CA GLN A 340 3.31 7.57 31.54
C GLN A 340 3.80 6.57 30.47
N SER A 341 4.59 6.96 29.47
CA SER A 341 5.05 6.06 28.40
C SER A 341 6.31 5.26 28.76
N ILE A 342 7.19 5.75 29.60
CA ILE A 342 8.45 5.07 29.95
C ILE A 342 8.20 3.92 30.93
N ASP A 343 7.20 4.01 31.80
CA ASP A 343 6.87 2.95 32.76
C ASP A 343 6.32 1.68 32.11
N SER A 344 5.80 1.78 30.89
CA SER A 344 5.30 0.64 30.10
C SER A 344 6.39 -0.07 29.28
N LEU A 345 7.62 0.46 29.24
CA LEU A 345 8.71 -0.15 28.46
C LEU A 345 9.26 -1.41 29.12
N PRO A 346 9.70 -2.41 28.33
CA PRO A 346 10.46 -3.56 28.85
C PRO A 346 11.69 -3.10 29.64
N PRO A 347 12.08 -3.82 30.73
CA PRO A 347 13.23 -3.45 31.56
C PRO A 347 14.53 -3.31 30.74
N SER A 348 14.72 -4.17 29.75
CA SER A 348 15.87 -4.20 28.84
C SER A 348 16.05 -2.93 28.01
N LEU A 349 14.95 -2.22 27.69
CA LEU A 349 14.97 -0.98 26.92
C LEU A 349 15.06 0.27 27.82
N LYS A 350 14.66 0.17 29.09
CA LYS A 350 14.74 1.30 30.05
C LYS A 350 16.16 1.71 30.37
N GLU A 351 17.11 0.77 30.30
CA GLU A 351 18.52 0.98 30.63
C GLU A 351 19.33 1.55 29.46
N LEU A 352 18.75 1.59 28.23
CA LEU A 352 19.45 2.08 27.04
C LEU A 352 19.63 3.60 27.09
N ASP A 353 20.85 4.04 26.76
CA ASP A 353 21.11 5.46 26.47
C ASP A 353 20.63 5.77 25.05
N PRO A 354 19.63 6.66 24.88
CA PRO A 354 19.11 7.01 23.56
C PRO A 354 20.15 7.56 22.59
N ALA A 355 21.19 8.22 23.10
CA ALA A 355 22.26 8.82 22.29
C ALA A 355 23.34 7.81 21.90
N ASN A 356 23.48 6.70 22.63
CA ASN A 356 24.52 5.69 22.39
C ASN A 356 23.96 4.27 22.53
N GLN A 357 23.13 3.88 21.57
CA GLN A 357 22.52 2.56 21.55
C GLN A 357 23.44 1.51 20.89
N PRO A 358 23.38 0.22 21.31
CA PRO A 358 24.20 -0.84 20.72
C PRO A 358 23.85 -1.08 19.25
N GLN A 359 24.82 -1.55 18.47
CA GLN A 359 24.61 -1.96 17.08
C GLN A 359 23.58 -3.09 17.00
N LEU A 360 22.66 -2.98 16.02
CA LEU A 360 21.65 -4.02 15.76
C LEU A 360 22.20 -5.10 14.83
N GLN A 361 21.66 -6.29 14.97
CA GLN A 361 21.87 -7.34 13.98
C GLN A 361 21.24 -6.93 12.62
N PRO A 362 21.79 -7.37 11.47
CA PRO A 362 21.30 -6.97 10.16
C PRO A 362 19.80 -7.22 9.93
N LEU A 363 19.29 -8.40 10.31
CA LEU A 363 17.86 -8.72 10.13
C LEU A 363 16.94 -7.90 11.05
N ASP A 364 17.41 -7.50 12.25
CA ASP A 364 16.64 -6.63 13.15
C ASP A 364 16.57 -5.19 12.58
N SER A 365 17.65 -4.75 11.93
CA SER A 365 17.65 -3.51 11.15
C SER A 365 16.69 -3.57 9.97
N VAL A 366 16.61 -4.72 9.27
CA VAL A 366 15.61 -4.95 8.19
C VAL A 366 14.19 -4.82 8.71
N ILE A 367 13.87 -5.36 9.89
CA ILE A 367 12.53 -5.23 10.52
C ILE A 367 12.17 -3.75 10.69
N LEU A 368 13.07 -2.93 11.25
CA LEU A 368 12.81 -1.49 11.45
C LEU A 368 12.60 -0.74 10.13
N LEU A 369 13.43 -1.01 9.10
CA LEU A 369 13.31 -0.37 7.80
C LEU A 369 12.04 -0.78 7.04
N SER A 370 11.64 -2.03 7.17
CA SER A 370 10.40 -2.54 6.56
C SER A 370 9.17 -1.97 7.26
N LEU A 371 9.19 -1.79 8.58
CA LEU A 371 8.13 -1.10 9.33
C LEU A 371 7.98 0.36 8.87
N ALA A 372 9.10 1.10 8.74
CA ALA A 372 9.06 2.48 8.23
C ALA A 372 8.46 2.54 6.81
N SER A 373 8.79 1.57 5.95
CA SER A 373 8.26 1.48 4.60
C SER A 373 6.76 1.15 4.58
N SER A 374 6.29 0.24 5.43
CA SER A 374 4.87 -0.11 5.58
C SER A 374 4.04 1.06 6.14
N ILE A 375 4.57 1.83 7.10
CA ILE A 375 3.90 3.03 7.61
C ILE A 375 3.76 4.07 6.48
N LYS A 376 4.83 4.30 5.70
CA LYS A 376 4.80 5.19 4.55
C LYS A 376 3.71 4.82 3.54
N ASN A 377 3.52 3.54 3.25
CA ASN A 377 2.51 3.10 2.28
C ASN A 377 1.07 3.36 2.75
N THR A 378 0.84 3.35 4.07
CA THR A 378 -0.51 3.40 4.67
C THR A 378 -0.91 4.77 5.19
N GLN A 379 0.04 5.71 5.27
CA GLN A 379 -0.19 7.05 5.80
C GLN A 379 0.18 8.12 4.75
N PRO A 380 -0.45 9.31 4.79
CA PRO A 380 -0.13 10.40 3.88
C PRO A 380 1.31 10.90 4.09
N GLU A 381 1.93 11.40 3.02
CA GLU A 381 3.29 11.96 3.07
C GLU A 381 3.26 13.37 3.70
N ASP A 382 3.14 13.44 5.02
CA ASP A 382 3.06 14.67 5.79
C ASP A 382 4.10 14.74 6.94
N GLY A 383 4.07 15.85 7.67
CA GLY A 383 4.99 16.08 8.77
C GLY A 383 4.79 15.12 9.95
N LEU A 384 3.58 14.59 10.19
CA LEU A 384 3.31 13.64 11.27
C LEU A 384 3.87 12.26 10.94
N THR A 385 3.60 11.77 9.74
CA THR A 385 4.18 10.51 9.23
C THR A 385 5.70 10.56 9.24
N ARG A 386 6.30 11.74 8.91
CA ARG A 386 7.74 11.94 9.02
C ARG A 386 8.25 11.79 10.46
N GLU A 387 7.61 12.43 11.41
CA GLU A 387 8.05 12.36 12.83
C GLU A 387 7.91 10.93 13.37
N GLU A 388 6.94 10.15 12.91
CA GLU A 388 6.76 8.74 13.28
C GLU A 388 7.79 7.81 12.64
N THR A 389 8.09 7.98 11.34
CA THR A 389 8.91 7.04 10.57
C THR A 389 10.41 7.31 10.64
N LEU A 390 10.82 8.58 10.76
CA LEU A 390 12.23 8.97 10.80
C LEU A 390 13.04 8.26 11.90
N PRO A 391 12.51 8.09 13.12
CA PRO A 391 13.25 7.42 14.20
C PRO A 391 13.68 5.98 13.88
N TYR A 392 12.93 5.24 13.04
CA TYR A 392 13.30 3.88 12.64
C TYR A 392 14.55 3.87 11.76
N ALA A 393 14.61 4.73 10.76
CA ALA A 393 15.77 4.85 9.89
C ALA A 393 17.00 5.42 10.64
N THR A 394 16.79 6.45 11.47
CA THR A 394 17.82 7.07 12.28
C THR A 394 18.45 6.05 13.24
N ARG A 395 17.64 5.20 13.89
CA ARG A 395 18.14 4.15 14.79
C ARG A 395 19.12 3.19 14.12
N VAL A 396 18.86 2.82 12.86
CA VAL A 396 19.74 1.94 12.08
C VAL A 396 21.03 2.67 11.69
N LEU A 397 20.94 3.94 11.31
CA LEU A 397 22.09 4.75 10.88
C LEU A 397 23.01 5.10 12.05
N ASP A 398 22.47 5.59 13.17
CA ASP A 398 23.24 6.02 14.34
C ASP A 398 23.93 4.84 15.03
N GLY A 399 23.26 3.68 15.11
CA GLY A 399 23.86 2.45 15.63
C GLY A 399 24.91 1.84 14.70
N GLY A 400 24.94 2.26 13.44
CA GLY A 400 25.70 1.64 12.37
C GLY A 400 25.19 0.24 12.01
N SER A 401 25.49 -0.22 10.81
CA SER A 401 25.18 -1.58 10.36
C SER A 401 26.46 -2.35 10.03
N SER A 402 26.50 -3.63 10.34
CA SER A 402 27.60 -4.52 9.95
C SER A 402 27.55 -4.90 8.47
N ASN A 403 26.42 -4.66 7.79
CA ASN A 403 26.23 -5.00 6.38
C ASN A 403 26.05 -3.74 5.52
N TRP A 404 26.81 -3.65 4.43
CA TRP A 404 26.82 -2.52 3.50
C TRP A 404 25.43 -2.25 2.90
N GLN A 405 24.72 -3.29 2.46
CA GLN A 405 23.42 -3.15 1.78
C GLN A 405 22.32 -2.68 2.73
N VAL A 406 22.31 -3.17 3.97
CA VAL A 406 21.37 -2.72 5.01
C VAL A 406 21.58 -1.23 5.32
N TYR A 407 22.83 -0.78 5.40
CA TYR A 407 23.16 0.62 5.64
C TYR A 407 22.72 1.52 4.45
N THR A 408 23.01 1.09 3.23
CA THR A 408 22.56 1.77 2.00
C THR A 408 21.03 1.90 1.96
N GLN A 409 20.30 0.85 2.33
CA GLN A 409 18.85 0.89 2.42
C GLN A 409 18.35 1.86 3.50
N ALA A 410 19.03 1.96 4.63
CA ALA A 410 18.68 2.90 5.68
C ALA A 410 18.85 4.36 5.22
N LEU A 411 19.91 4.67 4.48
CA LEU A 411 20.10 5.99 3.84
C LEU A 411 18.99 6.31 2.84
N LEU A 412 18.59 5.33 2.03
CA LEU A 412 17.51 5.48 1.05
C LEU A 412 16.16 5.76 1.75
N VAL A 413 15.81 4.98 2.77
CA VAL A 413 14.58 5.17 3.55
C VAL A 413 14.57 6.54 4.22
N ARG A 414 15.69 6.96 4.82
CA ARG A 414 15.81 8.29 5.42
C ARG A 414 15.63 9.42 4.39
N SER A 415 16.28 9.33 3.23
CA SER A 415 16.17 10.36 2.19
C SER A 415 14.74 10.50 1.66
N ARG A 416 13.99 9.40 1.56
CA ARG A 416 12.57 9.39 1.20
C ARG A 416 11.72 10.11 2.23
N ILE A 417 11.92 9.81 3.52
CA ILE A 417 11.16 10.39 4.64
C ILE A 417 11.43 11.90 4.79
N GLU A 418 12.65 12.35 4.56
CA GLU A 418 13.00 13.78 4.61
C GLU A 418 12.26 14.61 3.54
N GLY A 419 11.81 13.99 2.45
CA GLY A 419 10.96 14.60 1.43
C GLY A 419 9.54 15.00 1.88
N PHE A 420 9.05 14.52 3.03
CA PHE A 420 7.69 14.76 3.50
C PHE A 420 7.46 16.15 4.14
N ARG A 421 8.50 16.94 4.31
CA ARG A 421 8.42 18.27 4.90
C ARG A 421 9.21 19.27 4.05
N ALA A 422 8.57 20.39 3.67
CA ALA A 422 9.15 21.42 2.81
C ALA A 422 10.54 21.90 3.24
N ARG A 423 10.80 22.02 4.55
CA ARG A 423 12.09 22.48 5.11
C ARG A 423 13.23 21.47 4.89
N THR A 424 12.95 20.17 4.75
CA THR A 424 13.95 19.09 4.62
C THR A 424 13.96 18.44 3.23
N THR A 425 13.06 18.89 2.33
CA THR A 425 12.90 18.29 1.00
C THR A 425 14.15 18.41 0.14
N GLU A 426 14.78 19.61 0.11
CA GLU A 426 16.02 19.83 -0.66
C GLU A 426 17.16 18.95 -0.14
N ARG A 427 17.30 18.83 1.18
CA ARG A 427 18.31 17.95 1.77
C ARG A 427 18.05 16.49 1.42
N GLY A 428 16.80 16.01 1.54
CA GLY A 428 16.41 14.66 1.14
C GLY A 428 16.73 14.38 -0.33
N LEU A 429 16.49 15.35 -1.21
CA LEU A 429 16.83 15.27 -2.63
C LEU A 429 18.34 15.17 -2.84
N LEU A 430 19.15 16.00 -2.19
CA LEU A 430 20.62 15.96 -2.35
C LEU A 430 21.21 14.66 -1.80
N GLN A 431 20.68 14.11 -0.71
CA GLN A 431 21.08 12.79 -0.22
C GLN A 431 20.71 11.68 -1.20
N LEU A 432 19.49 11.74 -1.78
CA LEU A 432 19.06 10.78 -2.79
C LEU A 432 19.95 10.87 -4.04
N GLN A 433 20.29 12.10 -4.48
CA GLN A 433 21.20 12.33 -5.61
C GLN A 433 22.58 11.69 -5.36
N ALA A 434 23.15 11.91 -4.18
CA ALA A 434 24.44 11.34 -3.80
C ALA A 434 24.40 9.79 -3.78
N LEU A 435 23.32 9.23 -3.24
CA LEU A 435 23.11 7.78 -3.22
C LEU A 435 22.97 7.21 -4.64
N VAL A 436 22.20 7.88 -5.50
CA VAL A 436 22.05 7.50 -6.92
C VAL A 436 23.41 7.53 -7.63
N ASP A 437 24.16 8.60 -7.45
CA ASP A 437 25.48 8.74 -8.08
C ASP A 437 26.46 7.65 -7.61
N GLN A 438 26.40 7.26 -6.32
CA GLN A 438 27.20 6.17 -5.79
C GLN A 438 26.77 4.80 -6.39
N VAL A 439 25.45 4.51 -6.41
CA VAL A 439 24.94 3.24 -6.97
C VAL A 439 25.27 3.14 -8.46
N VAL A 440 25.15 4.24 -9.21
CA VAL A 440 25.54 4.29 -10.63
C VAL A 440 27.04 4.03 -10.79
N ALA A 441 27.88 4.63 -9.97
CA ALA A 441 29.33 4.39 -9.99
C ALA A 441 29.67 2.92 -9.65
N ASP A 442 28.98 2.35 -8.66
CA ASP A 442 29.19 0.98 -8.19
C ASP A 442 28.63 -0.11 -9.13
N THR A 443 27.72 0.24 -10.03
CA THR A 443 27.12 -0.71 -11.00
C THR A 443 27.61 -0.54 -12.43
N THR A 444 28.33 0.55 -12.73
CA THR A 444 28.83 0.82 -14.09
C THR A 444 30.27 0.33 -14.27
N PRO A 445 30.59 -0.55 -15.23
CA PRO A 445 31.93 -1.02 -15.47
C PRO A 445 32.84 0.14 -15.91
N GLU A 446 34.15 0.10 -15.52
CA GLU A 446 35.15 1.05 -15.99
C GLU A 446 35.35 0.89 -17.49
N ARG A 447 35.16 1.95 -18.27
CA ARG A 447 35.66 2.00 -19.62
C ARG A 447 37.19 2.04 -19.54
N SER A 448 37.85 0.95 -19.99
CA SER A 448 39.28 0.95 -20.18
C SER A 448 39.67 2.18 -21.02
N SER A 449 40.58 2.99 -20.48
CA SER A 449 41.11 4.20 -21.07
C SER A 449 41.81 3.90 -22.40
N GLY A 450 41.06 3.85 -23.49
CA GLY A 450 41.58 3.60 -24.81
C GLY A 450 40.68 4.17 -25.90
N LYS A 451 41.03 5.40 -26.37
CA LYS A 451 40.46 6.15 -27.48
C LYS A 451 39.09 6.80 -27.19
N GLU A 452 39.18 8.11 -26.90
CA GLU A 452 38.11 9.08 -27.05
C GLU A 452 37.62 9.09 -28.50
N ASN A 453 36.47 8.49 -28.77
CA ASN A 453 35.62 8.90 -29.87
C ASN A 453 34.61 9.92 -29.29
N ALA A 454 34.85 11.19 -29.65
CA ALA A 454 33.99 12.32 -29.36
C ALA A 454 32.64 12.09 -30.08
N GLY A 455 31.65 11.54 -29.35
CA GLY A 455 30.32 11.30 -29.89
C GLY A 455 29.29 10.79 -28.84
N ASP A 456 29.74 10.32 -27.70
CA ASP A 456 28.82 9.80 -26.67
C ASP A 456 28.89 10.67 -25.41
N SER A 457 28.06 11.73 -25.40
CA SER A 457 27.94 12.73 -24.32
C SER A 457 27.18 12.22 -23.08
N THR A 458 27.06 10.90 -22.91
CA THR A 458 26.26 10.28 -21.81
C THR A 458 27.10 9.84 -20.59
N ALA A 459 28.43 10.13 -20.60
CA ALA A 459 29.26 9.83 -19.42
C ALA A 459 29.07 10.93 -18.36
N ARG A 460 28.27 10.65 -17.33
CA ARG A 460 28.24 11.49 -16.11
C ARG A 460 29.64 11.54 -15.49
N SER A 461 30.15 12.75 -15.28
CA SER A 461 31.15 12.96 -14.25
C SER A 461 30.40 12.82 -12.87
N THR A 462 30.59 11.70 -12.19
CA THR A 462 30.13 11.57 -10.80
C THR A 462 30.88 12.58 -9.94
N PHE A 463 30.16 13.35 -9.14
CA PHE A 463 30.74 14.32 -8.20
C PHE A 463 31.53 13.65 -7.07
N LEU A 464 31.27 12.36 -6.82
CA LEU A 464 31.91 11.60 -5.74
C LEU A 464 33.13 10.85 -6.27
N PRO A 465 34.26 10.88 -5.55
CA PRO A 465 35.40 10.04 -5.88
C PRO A 465 34.99 8.57 -5.73
N LYS A 466 35.30 7.77 -6.75
CA LYS A 466 35.06 6.34 -6.75
C LYS A 466 35.85 5.68 -5.62
N ALA A 467 35.19 4.86 -4.80
CA ALA A 467 35.87 4.08 -3.78
C ALA A 467 36.92 3.18 -4.43
N LYS A 468 38.10 3.07 -3.82
CA LYS A 468 39.12 2.13 -4.29
C LYS A 468 38.59 0.70 -4.20
N GLU A 469 38.93 -0.18 -5.13
CA GLU A 469 38.52 -1.58 -5.11
C GLU A 469 38.80 -2.27 -3.75
N SER A 470 39.90 -1.89 -3.10
CA SER A 470 40.26 -2.39 -1.75
C SER A 470 39.34 -1.89 -0.62
N GLU A 471 38.55 -0.87 -0.85
CA GLU A 471 37.66 -0.24 0.13
C GLU A 471 36.18 -0.61 -0.14
N SER A 472 35.89 -1.30 -1.25
CA SER A 472 34.54 -1.71 -1.64
C SER A 472 34.15 -3.03 -1.00
N ALA A 473 32.90 -3.12 -0.49
CA ALA A 473 32.37 -4.38 0.02
C ALA A 473 32.27 -5.44 -1.08
N PRO A 474 32.65 -6.70 -0.82
CA PRO A 474 32.58 -7.78 -1.81
C PRO A 474 31.14 -8.11 -2.19
N ALA A 475 30.94 -8.70 -3.37
CA ALA A 475 29.61 -9.08 -3.87
C ALA A 475 28.85 -10.00 -2.89
N SER A 476 29.54 -10.93 -2.25
CA SER A 476 28.94 -11.85 -1.27
C SER A 476 28.34 -11.14 -0.05
N GLU A 477 28.92 -10.03 0.39
CA GLU A 477 28.38 -9.21 1.48
C GLU A 477 27.17 -8.38 1.01
N ARG A 478 27.26 -7.77 -0.16
CA ARG A 478 26.21 -6.93 -0.73
C ARG A 478 24.95 -7.72 -1.11
N LEU A 479 25.10 -8.97 -1.55
CA LEU A 479 24.00 -9.86 -1.95
C LEU A 479 23.30 -10.54 -0.74
N ARG A 480 23.92 -10.55 0.44
CA ARG A 480 23.50 -11.39 1.58
C ARG A 480 22.05 -11.20 2.03
N TYR A 481 21.57 -9.96 2.09
CA TYR A 481 20.22 -9.64 2.56
C TYR A 481 19.36 -8.93 1.50
N ILE A 482 19.74 -9.03 0.23
CA ILE A 482 19.11 -8.25 -0.83
C ILE A 482 17.62 -8.57 -1.04
N PHE A 483 17.22 -9.83 -0.80
CA PHE A 483 15.84 -10.26 -0.97
C PHE A 483 14.93 -9.90 0.21
N GLN A 484 15.51 -9.64 1.38
CA GLN A 484 14.80 -9.12 2.57
C GLN A 484 14.71 -7.59 2.56
N LEU A 485 15.35 -6.91 1.60
CA LEU A 485 15.35 -5.47 1.46
C LEU A 485 14.60 -5.03 0.20
N ALA A 486 13.82 -3.96 0.30
CA ALA A 486 13.14 -3.35 -0.85
C ALA A 486 14.07 -2.42 -1.63
N THR A 487 15.28 -2.90 -2.00
CA THR A 487 16.27 -2.11 -2.73
C THR A 487 15.87 -1.99 -4.19
N PRO A 488 15.70 -0.77 -4.74
CA PRO A 488 15.35 -0.57 -6.14
C PRO A 488 16.52 -0.89 -7.08
N THR A 489 16.20 -1.18 -8.33
CA THR A 489 17.20 -1.26 -9.39
C THR A 489 17.78 0.13 -9.69
N ARG A 490 18.93 0.18 -10.37
CA ARG A 490 19.59 1.45 -10.70
C ARG A 490 18.65 2.43 -11.41
N TRP A 491 17.94 1.98 -12.44
CA TRP A 491 17.04 2.85 -13.22
C TRP A 491 15.77 3.25 -12.44
N GLU A 492 15.25 2.39 -11.55
CA GLU A 492 14.15 2.76 -10.65
C GLU A 492 14.59 3.88 -9.71
N LEU A 493 15.80 3.79 -9.17
CA LEU A 493 16.36 4.79 -8.29
C LEU A 493 16.61 6.13 -9.00
N GLU A 494 17.13 6.09 -10.23
CA GLU A 494 17.29 7.27 -11.08
C GLU A 494 15.94 7.90 -11.47
N ALA A 495 14.93 7.07 -11.77
CA ALA A 495 13.57 7.54 -12.06
C ALA A 495 12.88 8.15 -10.80
N GLU A 496 13.11 7.58 -9.61
CA GLU A 496 12.65 8.16 -8.36
C GLU A 496 13.28 9.55 -8.12
N LEU A 497 14.57 9.68 -8.37
CA LEU A 497 15.27 10.96 -8.31
C LEU A 497 14.67 11.99 -9.28
N ALA A 498 14.40 11.58 -10.53
CA ALA A 498 13.75 12.45 -11.51
C ALA A 498 12.37 12.90 -11.05
N ASN A 499 11.57 11.99 -10.48
CA ASN A 499 10.26 12.35 -9.92
C ASN A 499 10.36 13.36 -8.76
N ARG A 500 11.36 13.23 -7.89
CA ARG A 500 11.63 14.22 -6.83
C ARG A 500 12.02 15.59 -7.40
N TRP A 501 12.81 15.62 -8.48
CA TRP A 501 13.11 16.87 -9.19
C TRP A 501 11.85 17.54 -9.75
N VAL A 502 10.90 16.76 -10.32
CA VAL A 502 9.60 17.27 -10.80
C VAL A 502 8.82 17.92 -9.66
N GLN A 503 8.73 17.24 -8.52
CA GLN A 503 8.02 17.76 -7.32
C GLN A 503 8.59 19.08 -6.82
N LEU A 504 9.87 19.32 -6.97
CA LEU A 504 10.55 20.58 -6.60
C LEU A 504 10.60 21.62 -7.73
N GLY A 505 9.99 21.35 -8.89
CA GLY A 505 10.00 22.23 -10.05
C GLY A 505 11.29 22.16 -10.89
N GLY A 506 12.23 21.27 -10.59
CA GLY A 506 13.47 21.04 -11.33
C GLY A 506 13.28 20.24 -12.63
N LEU A 507 12.37 20.69 -13.47
CA LEU A 507 11.87 19.97 -14.65
C LEU A 507 12.96 19.57 -15.63
N ARG A 508 13.94 20.45 -15.84
CA ARG A 508 15.05 20.19 -16.78
C ARG A 508 15.90 19.00 -16.34
N SER A 509 16.27 18.98 -15.05
CA SER A 509 17.04 17.86 -14.48
C SER A 509 16.29 16.54 -14.54
N ALA A 510 14.96 16.58 -14.30
CA ALA A 510 14.11 15.38 -14.44
C ALA A 510 14.06 14.87 -15.87
N LEU A 511 13.86 15.75 -16.85
CA LEU A 511 13.82 15.40 -18.26
C LEU A 511 15.14 14.81 -18.75
N ASP A 512 16.29 15.41 -18.39
CA ASP A 512 17.61 14.89 -18.73
C ASP A 512 17.79 13.43 -18.24
N ILE A 513 17.25 13.10 -17.05
CA ILE A 513 17.27 11.73 -16.52
C ILE A 513 16.34 10.81 -17.32
N TYR A 514 15.06 11.21 -17.52
CA TYR A 514 14.10 10.37 -18.24
C TYR A 514 14.49 10.12 -19.70
N GLU A 515 15.02 11.12 -20.40
CA GLU A 515 15.50 10.99 -21.78
C GLU A 515 16.71 10.05 -21.86
N ARG A 516 17.67 10.16 -20.95
CA ARG A 516 18.81 9.24 -20.86
C ARG A 516 18.39 7.81 -20.55
N LEU A 517 17.40 7.62 -19.67
CA LEU A 517 16.81 6.32 -19.38
C LEU A 517 15.85 5.84 -20.47
N GLN A 518 15.59 6.68 -21.50
CA GLN A 518 14.59 6.41 -22.54
C GLN A 518 13.19 6.06 -21.97
N MET A 519 12.83 6.64 -20.83
CA MET A 519 11.50 6.53 -20.20
C MET A 519 10.57 7.59 -20.80
N TRP A 520 10.18 7.37 -22.07
CA TRP A 520 9.42 8.36 -22.84
C TRP A 520 8.01 8.63 -22.31
N ALA A 521 7.40 7.64 -21.65
CA ALA A 521 6.11 7.79 -20.99
C ALA A 521 6.21 8.79 -19.83
N GLU A 522 7.21 8.66 -18.99
CA GLU A 522 7.49 9.55 -17.85
C GLU A 522 7.87 10.96 -18.32
N ALA A 523 8.72 11.05 -19.35
CA ALA A 523 9.06 12.33 -19.95
C ALA A 523 7.83 13.07 -20.51
N ALA A 524 6.93 12.34 -21.18
CA ALA A 524 5.68 12.90 -21.69
C ALA A 524 4.75 13.37 -20.57
N LEU A 525 4.58 12.58 -19.52
CA LEU A 525 3.80 12.97 -18.33
C LEU A 525 4.38 14.20 -17.64
N CYS A 526 5.72 14.31 -17.59
CA CYS A 526 6.42 15.47 -17.06
C CYS A 526 6.10 16.74 -17.87
N TRP A 527 6.10 16.67 -19.20
CA TRP A 527 5.70 17.78 -20.08
C TRP A 527 4.21 18.13 -19.94
N ALA A 528 3.34 17.11 -19.85
CA ALA A 528 1.89 17.32 -19.67
C ALA A 528 1.57 18.02 -18.34
N ALA A 529 2.26 17.65 -17.26
CA ALA A 529 2.12 18.28 -15.96
C ALA A 529 2.50 19.77 -15.93
N THR A 530 3.22 20.27 -16.93
CA THR A 530 3.62 21.68 -17.09
C THR A 530 2.81 22.43 -18.14
N GLU A 531 1.63 21.92 -18.50
CA GLU A 531 0.73 22.52 -19.49
C GLU A 531 1.35 22.60 -20.91
N ARG A 532 2.40 21.84 -21.20
CA ARG A 532 3.01 21.72 -22.53
C ARG A 532 2.63 20.42 -23.22
N GLU A 533 1.32 20.25 -23.38
CA GLU A 533 0.74 19.05 -23.98
C GLU A 533 1.22 18.79 -25.43
N ASP A 534 1.51 19.85 -26.19
CA ASP A 534 2.06 19.77 -27.55
C ASP A 534 3.40 19.01 -27.57
N LYS A 535 4.30 19.30 -26.63
CA LYS A 535 5.58 18.58 -26.50
C LYS A 535 5.38 17.14 -26.03
N ALA A 536 4.49 16.94 -25.04
CA ALA A 536 4.15 15.60 -24.59
C ALA A 536 3.61 14.72 -25.74
N LYS A 537 2.66 15.23 -26.51
CA LYS A 537 2.13 14.55 -27.72
C LYS A 537 3.22 14.22 -28.73
N ARG A 538 4.11 15.17 -29.00
CA ARG A 538 5.20 14.99 -29.96
C ARG A 538 6.13 13.85 -29.55
N ILE A 539 6.57 13.81 -28.29
CA ILE A 539 7.42 12.74 -27.76
C ILE A 539 6.77 11.38 -27.89
N VAL A 540 5.49 11.26 -27.49
CA VAL A 540 4.75 10.00 -27.56
C VAL A 540 4.55 9.57 -29.01
N ARG A 541 4.13 10.50 -29.91
CA ARG A 541 3.93 10.20 -31.33
C ARG A 541 5.20 9.76 -32.01
N ARG A 542 6.35 10.38 -31.69
CA ARG A 542 7.66 9.96 -32.20
C ARG A 542 7.97 8.49 -31.92
N GLN A 543 7.52 7.96 -30.77
CA GLN A 543 7.74 6.55 -30.46
C GLN A 543 6.77 5.62 -31.21
N LEU A 544 5.53 6.07 -31.47
CA LEU A 544 4.46 5.24 -32.05
C LEU A 544 4.38 5.28 -33.58
N PHE A 545 4.75 6.40 -34.19
CA PHE A 545 4.52 6.67 -35.63
C PHE A 545 5.81 7.03 -36.35
N HIS A 546 5.81 6.88 -37.66
CA HIS A 546 6.82 7.44 -38.55
C HIS A 546 6.55 8.94 -38.78
N ALA A 547 7.57 9.65 -39.30
CA ALA A 547 7.44 11.07 -39.62
C ALA A 547 6.33 11.28 -40.67
N THR A 548 5.61 12.41 -40.59
CA THR A 548 4.49 12.73 -41.49
C THR A 548 4.93 12.85 -42.95
N ALA A 549 6.08 13.45 -43.20
CA ALA A 549 6.64 13.73 -44.53
C ALA A 549 7.57 12.63 -45.07
N GLY A 550 7.75 11.51 -44.35
CA GLY A 550 8.72 10.48 -44.70
C GLY A 550 8.14 9.06 -44.61
N GLY A 551 8.58 8.17 -45.50
CA GLY A 551 8.34 6.74 -45.37
C GLY A 551 9.18 6.11 -44.26
N PRO A 552 9.05 4.80 -44.01
CA PRO A 552 9.78 4.07 -42.97
C PRO A 552 11.31 4.09 -43.12
N ASP A 553 11.81 4.50 -44.26
CA ASP A 553 13.27 4.50 -44.62
C ASP A 553 13.98 5.84 -44.39
N VAL A 554 13.28 6.89 -43.86
CA VAL A 554 13.92 8.19 -43.63
C VAL A 554 14.63 8.17 -42.28
N PRO A 555 15.97 8.43 -42.20
CA PRO A 555 16.69 8.53 -40.96
C PRO A 555 16.12 9.63 -40.06
N GLU A 556 15.93 9.32 -38.76
CA GLU A 556 15.34 10.25 -37.77
C GLU A 556 16.19 11.53 -37.59
N ASP A 557 17.48 11.48 -37.88
CA ASP A 557 18.40 12.62 -37.74
C ASP A 557 18.14 13.76 -38.75
N ASN A 558 17.35 13.52 -39.80
CA ASN A 558 17.03 14.49 -40.85
C ASN A 558 15.61 15.12 -40.68
N VAL A 559 14.95 14.88 -39.59
CA VAL A 559 13.56 15.34 -39.35
C VAL A 559 13.58 16.70 -38.68
N ALA A 560 12.68 17.62 -39.11
CA ALA A 560 12.58 18.96 -38.56
C ALA A 560 12.17 18.93 -37.06
N GLU A 561 12.66 19.88 -36.26
CA GLU A 561 12.31 19.96 -34.81
C GLU A 561 10.79 20.11 -34.56
N ASP A 562 10.05 20.64 -35.54
CA ASP A 562 8.62 20.88 -35.46
C ASP A 562 7.74 19.72 -36.01
N GLU A 563 8.33 18.56 -36.31
CA GLU A 563 7.60 17.42 -36.88
C GLU A 563 6.48 16.92 -35.92
N GLU A 564 5.30 16.69 -36.51
CA GLU A 564 4.12 16.26 -35.72
C GLU A 564 3.98 14.74 -35.57
N TRP A 565 4.79 13.96 -36.27
CA TRP A 565 4.80 12.49 -36.23
C TRP A 565 3.42 11.86 -36.42
N LYS A 566 2.76 12.21 -37.55
CA LYS A 566 1.44 11.72 -37.96
C LYS A 566 1.48 10.67 -39.10
N GLY A 567 2.63 10.10 -39.37
CA GLY A 567 2.80 9.04 -40.35
C GLY A 567 2.18 7.70 -39.96
N PRO A 568 2.42 6.63 -40.72
CA PRO A 568 1.93 5.30 -40.37
C PRO A 568 2.49 4.81 -39.02
N ALA A 569 1.72 3.97 -38.33
CA ALA A 569 2.16 3.36 -37.08
C ALA A 569 3.40 2.46 -37.30
N ARG A 570 4.31 2.45 -36.35
CA ARG A 570 5.50 1.59 -36.42
C ARG A 570 5.12 0.11 -36.34
N SER A 571 5.73 -0.71 -37.17
CA SER A 571 5.52 -2.16 -37.17
C SER A 571 6.89 -2.88 -37.15
N PRO A 572 7.14 -3.73 -36.13
CA PRO A 572 6.30 -4.01 -34.96
C PRO A 572 6.15 -2.79 -34.04
N PRO A 573 5.04 -2.67 -33.29
CA PRO A 573 4.85 -1.60 -32.33
C PRO A 573 5.89 -1.73 -31.19
N PRO A 574 6.32 -0.62 -30.55
CA PRO A 574 7.18 -0.68 -29.40
C PRO A 574 6.51 -1.44 -28.23
N LEU A 575 7.30 -2.09 -27.38
CA LEU A 575 6.77 -2.92 -26.27
C LEU A 575 5.88 -2.14 -25.30
N ASP A 576 6.16 -0.84 -25.12
CA ASP A 576 5.40 0.09 -24.26
C ASP A 576 4.26 0.83 -25.00
N ALA A 577 3.98 0.47 -26.27
CA ALA A 577 2.93 1.10 -27.09
C ALA A 577 1.55 1.19 -26.38
N PRO A 578 1.04 0.16 -25.67
CA PRO A 578 -0.24 0.27 -24.98
C PRO A 578 -0.29 1.41 -23.96
N ARG A 579 0.80 1.62 -23.22
CA ARG A 579 0.94 2.71 -22.26
C ARG A 579 0.99 4.07 -22.94
N LEU A 580 1.77 4.18 -24.03
CA LEU A 580 1.91 5.40 -24.82
C LEU A 580 0.59 5.82 -25.46
N TYR A 581 -0.18 4.88 -26.01
CA TYR A 581 -1.51 5.17 -26.54
C TYR A 581 -2.48 5.65 -25.45
N CYS A 582 -2.41 5.07 -24.24
CA CYS A 582 -3.23 5.56 -23.12
C CYS A 582 -2.86 7.01 -22.73
N ILE A 583 -1.58 7.38 -22.77
CA ILE A 583 -1.14 8.77 -22.50
C ILE A 583 -1.70 9.72 -23.59
N LEU A 584 -1.68 9.34 -24.87
CA LEU A 584 -2.34 10.14 -25.92
C LEU A 584 -3.82 10.30 -25.66
N GLY A 585 -4.50 9.22 -25.25
CA GLY A 585 -5.92 9.26 -24.89
C GLY A 585 -6.20 10.18 -23.70
N ASP A 586 -5.35 10.17 -22.69
CA ASP A 586 -5.46 11.04 -21.52
C ASP A 586 -5.29 12.53 -21.91
N ILE A 587 -4.36 12.85 -22.83
CA ILE A 587 -4.11 14.23 -23.28
C ILE A 587 -5.18 14.69 -24.30
N ASP A 588 -5.49 13.89 -25.30
CA ASP A 588 -6.43 14.24 -26.38
C ASP A 588 -7.91 14.09 -25.94
N GLN A 589 -8.17 13.43 -24.80
CA GLN A 589 -9.51 13.05 -24.34
C GLN A 589 -10.31 12.29 -25.40
N ASP A 590 -9.61 11.42 -26.16
CA ASP A 590 -10.14 10.63 -27.27
C ASP A 590 -10.09 9.13 -26.95
N ILE A 591 -11.27 8.51 -27.00
CA ILE A 591 -11.45 7.08 -26.70
C ILE A 591 -10.71 6.16 -27.68
N SER A 592 -10.55 6.60 -28.96
CA SER A 592 -9.94 5.79 -30.00
C SER A 592 -8.52 5.35 -29.65
N TRP A 593 -7.77 6.19 -28.92
CA TRP A 593 -6.44 5.85 -28.43
C TRP A 593 -6.43 4.73 -27.38
N TYR A 594 -7.42 4.72 -26.49
CA TYR A 594 -7.55 3.64 -25.50
C TYR A 594 -7.97 2.32 -26.16
N GLU A 595 -8.84 2.39 -27.18
CA GLU A 595 -9.23 1.20 -27.95
C GLU A 595 -8.05 0.64 -28.73
N GLU A 596 -7.20 1.49 -29.32
CA GLU A 596 -5.97 1.04 -30.00
C GLU A 596 -4.96 0.47 -28.99
N ALA A 597 -4.82 1.06 -27.79
CA ALA A 597 -4.01 0.49 -26.71
C ALA A 597 -4.46 -0.93 -26.33
N TRP A 598 -5.78 -1.14 -26.23
CA TRP A 598 -6.36 -2.45 -25.92
C TRP A 598 -6.08 -3.47 -27.03
N LYS A 599 -6.27 -3.08 -28.29
CA LYS A 599 -6.02 -3.92 -29.45
C LYS A 599 -4.55 -4.30 -29.61
N VAL A 600 -3.63 -3.33 -29.53
CA VAL A 600 -2.18 -3.56 -29.68
C VAL A 600 -1.64 -4.46 -28.56
N SER A 601 -2.20 -4.40 -27.36
CA SER A 601 -1.84 -5.29 -26.24
C SER A 601 -2.38 -6.72 -26.39
N GLY A 602 -3.15 -7.04 -27.41
CA GLY A 602 -3.86 -8.32 -27.56
C GLY A 602 -4.93 -8.50 -26.48
N GLU A 603 -5.64 -7.44 -26.13
CA GLU A 603 -6.70 -7.39 -25.12
C GLU A 603 -6.26 -7.72 -23.69
N ARG A 604 -5.01 -7.38 -23.36
CA ARG A 604 -4.42 -7.71 -22.03
C ARG A 604 -4.06 -6.49 -21.20
N TYR A 605 -4.07 -5.26 -21.72
CA TYR A 605 -3.68 -4.07 -20.96
C TYR A 605 -4.87 -3.49 -20.17
N ALA A 606 -5.00 -3.88 -18.92
CA ALA A 606 -6.12 -3.52 -18.03
C ALA A 606 -6.33 -2.00 -17.90
N ARG A 607 -5.25 -1.18 -17.92
CA ARG A 607 -5.34 0.29 -17.84
C ARG A 607 -6.14 0.90 -18.98
N ALA A 608 -6.03 0.38 -20.21
CA ALA A 608 -6.80 0.87 -21.35
C ALA A 608 -8.30 0.79 -21.05
N GLN A 609 -8.79 -0.34 -20.56
CA GLN A 609 -10.20 -0.52 -20.20
C GLN A 609 -10.60 0.33 -18.97
N ARG A 610 -9.73 0.52 -17.98
CA ARG A 610 -10.00 1.47 -16.88
C ARG A 610 -10.19 2.91 -17.39
N SER A 611 -9.35 3.34 -18.33
CA SER A 611 -9.47 4.67 -18.94
C SER A 611 -10.76 4.82 -19.76
N ILE A 612 -11.17 3.79 -20.52
CA ILE A 612 -12.45 3.74 -21.22
C ILE A 612 -13.61 3.83 -20.20
N GLY A 613 -13.55 3.05 -19.12
CA GLY A 613 -14.55 3.09 -18.06
C GLY A 613 -14.66 4.48 -17.42
N ARG A 614 -13.54 5.12 -17.11
CA ARG A 614 -13.49 6.50 -16.57
C ARG A 614 -14.08 7.52 -17.56
N TYR A 615 -13.79 7.38 -18.86
CA TYR A 615 -14.31 8.27 -19.90
C TYR A 615 -15.84 8.24 -19.96
N PHE A 616 -16.48 7.07 -19.85
CA PHE A 616 -17.93 6.93 -19.85
C PHE A 616 -18.59 7.18 -18.49
N TYR A 617 -17.84 7.04 -17.40
CA TYR A 617 -18.33 7.32 -16.05
C TYR A 617 -18.44 8.83 -15.76
N GLY A 618 -17.64 9.67 -16.44
CA GLY A 618 -17.58 11.11 -16.22
C GLY A 618 -18.93 11.81 -16.41
N ALA A 619 -19.10 12.97 -15.76
CA ALA A 619 -20.30 13.80 -15.91
C ALA A 619 -20.35 14.46 -17.29
N GLY A 620 -21.54 14.54 -17.91
CA GLY A 620 -21.77 15.26 -19.16
C GLY A 620 -22.40 14.39 -20.27
N PRO A 621 -22.41 14.89 -21.52
CA PRO A 621 -23.11 14.21 -22.63
C PRO A 621 -22.49 12.86 -23.04
N LYS A 622 -21.28 12.56 -22.56
CA LYS A 622 -20.57 11.30 -22.83
C LYS A 622 -20.89 10.21 -21.81
N LYS A 623 -21.69 10.50 -20.76
CA LYS A 623 -22.00 9.57 -19.68
C LYS A 623 -22.77 8.36 -20.20
N ASP A 624 -22.18 7.17 -20.08
CA ASP A 624 -22.80 5.88 -20.42
C ASP A 624 -22.37 4.82 -19.41
N MET A 625 -23.21 4.56 -18.42
CA MET A 625 -22.88 3.62 -17.34
C MET A 625 -22.83 2.16 -17.79
N VAL A 626 -23.55 1.79 -18.86
CA VAL A 626 -23.49 0.42 -19.39
C VAL A 626 -22.11 0.16 -20.00
N ARG A 627 -21.61 1.10 -20.82
CA ARG A 627 -20.26 0.98 -21.38
C ARG A 627 -19.19 1.11 -20.31
N ALA A 628 -19.38 1.95 -19.29
CA ALA A 628 -18.46 2.06 -18.18
C ALA A 628 -18.36 0.73 -17.40
N ALA A 629 -19.48 0.10 -17.05
CA ALA A 629 -19.52 -1.18 -16.36
C ALA A 629 -18.89 -2.31 -17.18
N ASP A 630 -19.17 -2.38 -18.51
CA ASP A 630 -18.53 -3.35 -19.41
C ASP A 630 -17.01 -3.17 -19.47
N ALA A 631 -16.54 -1.93 -19.60
CA ALA A 631 -15.11 -1.62 -19.63
C ALA A 631 -14.41 -2.00 -18.29
N TYR A 632 -14.98 -1.63 -17.14
CA TYR A 632 -14.42 -2.04 -15.85
C TYR A 632 -14.45 -3.57 -15.68
N SER A 633 -15.50 -4.25 -16.13
CA SER A 633 -15.56 -5.72 -16.11
C SER A 633 -14.47 -6.36 -16.97
N LYS A 634 -14.20 -5.82 -18.19
CA LYS A 634 -13.09 -6.27 -19.04
C LYS A 634 -11.74 -6.02 -18.38
N SER A 635 -11.54 -4.86 -17.74
CA SER A 635 -10.32 -4.58 -16.98
C SER A 635 -10.10 -5.58 -15.86
N LEU A 636 -11.17 -5.94 -15.12
CA LEU A 636 -11.10 -6.87 -13.98
C LEU A 636 -10.91 -8.34 -14.40
N ARG A 637 -11.25 -8.71 -15.63
CA ARG A 637 -10.88 -10.04 -16.18
C ARG A 637 -9.37 -10.20 -16.32
N VAL A 638 -8.66 -9.10 -16.59
CA VAL A 638 -7.20 -9.09 -16.70
C VAL A 638 -6.56 -8.91 -15.32
N ASN A 639 -7.05 -7.95 -14.53
CA ASN A 639 -6.50 -7.61 -13.21
C ASN A 639 -7.59 -7.61 -12.13
N GLN A 640 -7.78 -8.75 -11.49
CA GLN A 640 -8.79 -8.96 -10.43
C GLN A 640 -8.40 -8.32 -9.09
N LEU A 641 -7.12 -7.96 -8.90
CA LEU A 641 -6.59 -7.45 -7.63
C LEU A 641 -6.67 -5.92 -7.52
N ASN A 642 -7.23 -5.25 -8.53
CA ASN A 642 -7.39 -3.79 -8.51
C ASN A 642 -8.68 -3.37 -7.78
N HIS A 643 -8.57 -3.02 -6.49
CA HIS A 643 -9.71 -2.58 -5.66
C HIS A 643 -10.44 -1.36 -6.24
N GLN A 644 -9.70 -0.38 -6.82
CA GLN A 644 -10.30 0.82 -7.43
C GLN A 644 -11.21 0.49 -8.61
N SER A 645 -10.85 -0.51 -9.42
CA SER A 645 -11.72 -0.97 -10.53
C SER A 645 -12.97 -1.67 -10.02
N TRP A 646 -12.88 -2.45 -8.94
CA TRP A 646 -14.04 -3.04 -8.29
C TRP A 646 -14.96 -1.96 -7.69
N PHE A 647 -14.38 -0.95 -7.04
CA PHE A 647 -15.14 0.20 -6.53
C PHE A 647 -15.90 0.93 -7.66
N ALA A 648 -15.20 1.28 -8.75
CA ALA A 648 -15.80 1.98 -9.88
C ALA A 648 -16.88 1.15 -10.60
N LEU A 649 -16.66 -0.17 -10.74
CA LEU A 649 -17.68 -1.09 -11.25
C LEU A 649 -18.91 -1.11 -10.34
N GLY A 650 -18.72 -1.23 -9.03
CA GLY A 650 -19.80 -1.21 -8.05
C GLY A 650 -20.63 0.08 -8.13
N CYS A 651 -19.97 1.25 -8.25
CA CYS A 651 -20.65 2.53 -8.42
C CYS A 651 -21.45 2.59 -9.73
N ALA A 652 -20.89 2.11 -10.85
CA ALA A 652 -21.60 2.06 -12.14
C ALA A 652 -22.83 1.13 -12.07
N LEU A 653 -22.71 -0.03 -11.43
CA LEU A 653 -23.79 -0.99 -11.24
C LEU A 653 -24.90 -0.46 -10.31
N LEU A 654 -24.55 0.33 -9.29
CA LEU A 654 -25.53 1.04 -8.43
C LEU A 654 -26.38 2.04 -9.25
N GLU A 655 -25.74 2.81 -10.13
CA GLU A 655 -26.48 3.74 -11.01
C GLU A 655 -27.37 3.00 -12.03
N LEU A 656 -26.96 1.81 -12.47
CA LEU A 656 -27.73 0.94 -13.37
C LEU A 656 -28.85 0.16 -12.65
N ALA A 657 -28.97 0.31 -11.32
CA ALA A 657 -29.87 -0.46 -10.45
C ALA A 657 -29.62 -1.99 -10.48
N GLU A 658 -28.41 -2.43 -10.86
CA GLU A 658 -28.02 -3.85 -10.80
C GLU A 658 -27.44 -4.20 -9.41
N PHE A 659 -28.27 -4.13 -8.37
CA PHE A 659 -27.84 -4.12 -6.96
C PHE A 659 -27.12 -5.41 -6.55
N ASN A 660 -27.56 -6.57 -6.98
CA ASN A 660 -26.90 -7.86 -6.67
C ASN A 660 -25.45 -7.91 -7.17
N LYS A 661 -25.20 -7.44 -8.39
CA LYS A 661 -23.83 -7.37 -8.94
C LYS A 661 -23.02 -6.27 -8.25
N ALA A 662 -23.67 -5.16 -7.85
CA ALA A 662 -23.00 -4.10 -7.08
C ALA A 662 -22.52 -4.62 -5.70
N VAL A 663 -23.34 -5.43 -4.99
CA VAL A 663 -22.96 -6.09 -3.74
C VAL A 663 -21.73 -6.98 -3.96
N GLU A 664 -21.69 -7.78 -5.03
CA GLU A 664 -20.53 -8.61 -5.35
C GLU A 664 -19.28 -7.76 -5.61
N ALA A 665 -19.40 -6.69 -6.41
CA ALA A 665 -18.29 -5.79 -6.73
C ALA A 665 -17.74 -5.09 -5.48
N PHE A 666 -18.59 -4.52 -4.62
CA PHE A 666 -18.14 -3.89 -3.38
C PHE A 666 -17.61 -4.90 -2.36
N SER A 667 -18.18 -6.11 -2.30
CA SER A 667 -17.65 -7.18 -1.44
C SER A 667 -16.22 -7.56 -1.84
N ARG A 668 -15.93 -7.64 -3.15
CA ARG A 668 -14.57 -7.85 -3.64
C ARG A 668 -13.66 -6.66 -3.32
N CYS A 669 -14.18 -5.43 -3.47
CA CYS A 669 -13.42 -4.22 -3.13
C CYS A 669 -12.97 -4.22 -1.66
N VAL A 670 -13.89 -4.47 -0.72
CA VAL A 670 -13.56 -4.47 0.72
C VAL A 670 -12.74 -5.69 1.16
N GLN A 671 -12.77 -6.79 0.42
CA GLN A 671 -11.87 -7.92 0.64
C GLN A 671 -10.42 -7.58 0.27
N LEU A 672 -10.23 -6.77 -0.79
CA LEU A 672 -8.90 -6.33 -1.24
C LEU A 672 -8.37 -5.16 -0.40
N ASP A 673 -9.25 -4.23 -0.01
CA ASP A 673 -8.91 -3.10 0.86
C ASP A 673 -9.97 -2.94 1.96
N GLU A 674 -9.70 -3.50 3.13
CA GLU A 674 -10.57 -3.40 4.31
C GLU A 674 -10.64 -1.97 4.90
N THR A 675 -9.77 -1.06 4.49
CA THR A 675 -9.65 0.29 5.05
C THR A 675 -10.47 1.34 4.30
N ASP A 676 -11.05 0.98 3.16
CA ASP A 676 -11.89 1.87 2.35
C ASP A 676 -13.30 2.04 2.98
N ALA A 677 -13.47 3.12 3.74
CA ALA A 677 -14.76 3.46 4.37
C ALA A 677 -15.88 3.73 3.36
N GLU A 678 -15.55 4.24 2.16
CA GLU A 678 -16.53 4.55 1.12
C GLU A 678 -17.04 3.27 0.46
N ALA A 679 -16.16 2.30 0.23
CA ALA A 679 -16.53 0.98 -0.27
C ALA A 679 -17.48 0.25 0.71
N TRP A 680 -17.19 0.28 2.02
CA TRP A 680 -18.09 -0.27 3.05
C TRP A 680 -19.45 0.43 3.08
N SER A 681 -19.48 1.75 2.95
CA SER A 681 -20.73 2.53 2.92
C SER A 681 -21.56 2.21 1.67
N ASN A 682 -20.93 2.09 0.50
CA ASN A 682 -21.59 1.76 -0.74
C ASN A 682 -22.06 0.29 -0.79
N LEU A 683 -21.32 -0.64 -0.17
CA LEU A 683 -21.76 -2.02 0.04
C LEU A 683 -23.09 -2.05 0.82
N ALA A 684 -23.16 -1.30 1.90
CA ALA A 684 -24.39 -1.20 2.68
C ALA A 684 -25.56 -0.61 1.86
N ALA A 685 -25.29 0.43 1.07
CA ALA A 685 -26.30 1.04 0.18
C ALA A 685 -26.79 0.04 -0.88
N ALA A 686 -25.91 -0.79 -1.42
CA ALA A 686 -26.27 -1.83 -2.37
C ALA A 686 -27.13 -2.93 -1.72
N LEU A 687 -26.74 -3.42 -0.52
CA LEU A 687 -27.49 -4.41 0.24
C LEU A 687 -28.92 -3.95 0.57
N LEU A 688 -29.09 -2.68 0.97
CA LEU A 688 -30.40 -2.12 1.29
C LEU A 688 -31.31 -2.02 0.06
N ARG A 689 -30.75 -1.72 -1.13
CA ARG A 689 -31.52 -1.62 -2.36
C ARG A 689 -31.85 -2.98 -3.00
N THR A 690 -31.02 -3.99 -2.76
CA THR A 690 -31.34 -5.38 -3.14
C THR A 690 -32.66 -5.84 -2.49
N ASP A 691 -32.96 -5.39 -1.28
CA ASP A 691 -34.22 -5.65 -0.57
C ASP A 691 -35.44 -4.98 -1.28
N GLU A 692 -35.26 -3.84 -1.92
CA GLU A 692 -36.31 -3.11 -2.64
C GLU A 692 -36.64 -3.76 -3.98
N ASP A 693 -35.68 -4.30 -4.69
CA ASP A 693 -35.84 -4.88 -6.04
C ASP A 693 -36.61 -6.22 -6.01
N GLU A 694 -36.44 -7.05 -4.98
CA GLU A 694 -37.20 -8.29 -4.79
C GLU A 694 -38.71 -8.04 -4.55
N ASN A 695 -39.11 -6.80 -4.30
CA ASN A 695 -40.50 -6.41 -4.04
C ASN A 695 -41.23 -5.77 -5.26
N GLN A 696 -40.56 -5.54 -6.39
CA GLN A 696 -41.24 -5.08 -7.59
C GLN A 696 -42.03 -6.23 -8.20
N PRO A 697 -43.33 -6.05 -8.52
CA PRO A 697 -44.13 -7.09 -9.16
C PRO A 697 -43.53 -7.38 -10.54
N THR A 698 -42.91 -8.56 -10.69
CA THR A 698 -42.53 -9.09 -12.00
C THR A 698 -43.73 -9.07 -12.93
N VAL A 699 -43.47 -8.55 -14.13
CA VAL A 699 -44.38 -8.37 -15.27
C VAL A 699 -45.48 -9.46 -15.31
N ALA A 700 -46.72 -9.02 -15.47
CA ALA A 700 -47.92 -9.83 -15.56
C ALA A 700 -47.74 -11.06 -16.47
N GLY A 701 -47.85 -12.27 -15.90
CA GLY A 701 -47.96 -13.52 -16.68
C GLY A 701 -47.42 -14.78 -16.03
N ALA A 702 -46.71 -14.76 -14.91
CA ALA A 702 -46.30 -15.99 -14.20
C ALA A 702 -47.12 -16.14 -12.92
N GLU A 703 -47.78 -17.29 -12.73
CA GLU A 703 -48.50 -17.61 -11.49
C GLU A 703 -47.51 -17.55 -10.30
N PRO A 704 -47.84 -16.84 -9.21
CA PRO A 704 -46.94 -16.70 -8.08
C PRO A 704 -46.94 -18.02 -7.29
N SER A 705 -45.84 -18.75 -7.34
CA SER A 705 -45.51 -19.67 -6.25
C SER A 705 -45.23 -18.79 -5.02
N SER A 706 -46.22 -18.64 -4.15
CA SER A 706 -46.21 -17.76 -2.98
C SER A 706 -45.02 -18.06 -2.07
N PRO A 707 -44.01 -17.19 -1.94
CA PRO A 707 -42.99 -17.32 -0.91
C PRO A 707 -43.69 -17.08 0.43
N ASN A 708 -43.37 -17.94 1.39
CA ASN A 708 -43.91 -17.89 2.72
C ASN A 708 -43.58 -16.53 3.36
N PRO A 709 -44.55 -15.66 3.74
CA PRO A 709 -44.26 -14.27 4.15
C PRO A 709 -43.30 -14.16 5.37
N LYS A 710 -43.18 -15.22 6.16
CA LYS A 710 -42.19 -15.29 7.24
C LYS A 710 -40.76 -15.46 6.77
N SER A 711 -40.52 -16.07 5.61
CA SER A 711 -39.17 -16.25 5.06
C SER A 711 -38.64 -14.98 4.40
N THR A 712 -39.52 -14.17 3.79
CA THR A 712 -39.14 -12.86 3.20
C THR A 712 -38.80 -11.82 4.25
N ILE A 713 -39.56 -11.73 5.34
CA ILE A 713 -39.27 -10.81 6.46
C ILE A 713 -37.92 -11.20 7.13
N SER A 714 -37.65 -12.49 7.30
CA SER A 714 -36.38 -12.95 7.87
C SER A 714 -35.17 -12.61 6.99
N LYS A 715 -35.29 -12.79 5.67
CA LYS A 715 -34.23 -12.46 4.70
C LYS A 715 -33.96 -10.95 4.64
N ARG A 716 -35.04 -10.16 4.61
CA ARG A 716 -34.96 -8.68 4.64
C ARG A 716 -34.22 -8.18 5.88
N ASN A 717 -34.56 -8.69 7.04
CA ASN A 717 -33.93 -8.30 8.28
C ASN A 717 -32.44 -8.72 8.33
N ALA A 718 -32.10 -9.87 7.74
CA ALA A 718 -30.70 -10.30 7.58
C ALA A 718 -29.88 -9.33 6.71
N LEU A 719 -30.41 -8.93 5.53
CA LEU A 719 -29.75 -7.96 4.65
C LEU A 719 -29.52 -6.59 5.32
N ARG A 720 -30.52 -6.12 6.10
CA ARG A 720 -30.40 -4.88 6.87
C ARG A 720 -29.36 -5.02 8.00
N HIS A 721 -29.29 -6.20 8.62
CA HIS A 721 -28.26 -6.46 9.63
C HIS A 721 -26.86 -6.44 9.01
N ASP A 722 -26.66 -7.08 7.87
CA ASP A 722 -25.39 -7.08 7.14
C ASP A 722 -25.02 -5.65 6.69
N ALA A 723 -26.00 -4.89 6.19
CA ALA A 723 -25.79 -3.48 5.85
C ALA A 723 -25.37 -2.64 7.08
N LEU A 724 -26.00 -2.89 8.24
CA LEU A 724 -25.62 -2.21 9.48
C LEU A 724 -24.18 -2.57 9.92
N GLN A 725 -23.76 -3.81 9.79
CA GLN A 725 -22.39 -4.21 10.09
C GLN A 725 -21.39 -3.51 9.17
N ALA A 726 -21.68 -3.45 7.86
CA ALA A 726 -20.87 -2.72 6.91
C ALA A 726 -20.77 -1.22 7.24
N LEU A 727 -21.89 -0.57 7.61
CA LEU A 727 -21.91 0.83 8.03
C LEU A 727 -21.15 1.06 9.35
N LYS A 728 -21.27 0.16 10.33
CA LYS A 728 -20.46 0.22 11.57
C LYS A 728 -18.96 0.16 11.26
N ARG A 729 -18.56 -0.68 10.30
CA ARG A 729 -17.18 -0.74 9.85
C ARG A 729 -16.75 0.57 9.19
N ALA A 730 -17.55 1.10 8.24
CA ALA A 730 -17.31 2.40 7.62
C ALA A 730 -17.17 3.53 8.65
N ALA A 731 -18.08 3.57 9.64
CA ALA A 731 -18.05 4.58 10.71
C ALA A 731 -16.84 4.45 11.64
N SER A 732 -16.32 3.25 11.85
CA SER A 732 -15.09 3.03 12.62
C SER A 732 -13.84 3.53 11.90
N LEU A 733 -13.83 3.46 10.56
CA LEU A 733 -12.74 3.92 9.70
C LEU A 733 -12.77 5.44 9.47
N LYS A 734 -13.96 6.01 9.28
CA LYS A 734 -14.16 7.45 9.00
C LYS A 734 -15.12 8.06 10.01
N ARG A 735 -14.61 8.31 11.23
CA ARG A 735 -15.40 8.78 12.38
C ARG A 735 -15.94 10.20 12.24
N ASP A 736 -15.32 11.02 11.42
CA ASP A 736 -15.65 12.43 11.16
C ASP A 736 -16.74 12.62 10.09
N SER A 737 -17.18 11.56 9.42
CA SER A 737 -18.24 11.61 8.42
C SER A 737 -19.63 11.52 9.04
N TYR A 738 -20.32 12.66 9.20
CA TYR A 738 -21.70 12.68 9.72
C TYR A 738 -22.67 11.87 8.83
N ARG A 739 -22.46 11.83 7.52
CA ARG A 739 -23.32 11.10 6.57
C ARG A 739 -23.31 9.60 6.82
N ILE A 740 -22.15 9.03 7.12
CA ILE A 740 -22.07 7.61 7.50
C ILE A 740 -22.83 7.35 8.79
N TRP A 741 -22.70 8.22 9.78
CA TRP A 741 -23.43 8.11 11.05
C TRP A 741 -24.95 8.28 10.90
N GLU A 742 -25.42 9.15 9.98
CA GLU A 742 -26.85 9.26 9.63
C GLU A 742 -27.36 7.94 9.02
N ASN A 743 -26.59 7.33 8.10
CA ASN A 743 -26.94 6.03 7.54
C ASN A 743 -26.98 4.94 8.63
N VAL A 744 -26.02 4.92 9.56
CA VAL A 744 -26.05 4.01 10.73
C VAL A 744 -27.33 4.22 11.55
N LEU A 745 -27.70 5.47 11.81
CA LEU A 745 -28.91 5.84 12.58
C LEU A 745 -30.17 5.32 11.89
N ILE A 746 -30.36 5.60 10.61
CA ILE A 746 -31.52 5.21 9.83
C ILE A 746 -31.65 3.68 9.75
N VAL A 747 -30.54 2.99 9.41
CA VAL A 747 -30.58 1.53 9.25
C VAL A 747 -30.81 0.83 10.58
N SER A 748 -30.16 1.27 11.67
CA SER A 748 -30.37 0.70 13.01
C SER A 748 -31.81 0.89 13.52
N ALA A 749 -32.46 2.00 13.13
CA ALA A 749 -33.86 2.26 13.46
C ALA A 749 -34.86 1.48 12.59
N SER A 750 -34.45 0.99 11.42
CA SER A 750 -35.27 0.21 10.47
C SER A 750 -35.24 -1.31 10.72
N LEU A 751 -34.38 -1.79 11.61
CA LEU A 751 -34.35 -3.21 12.01
C LEU A 751 -35.58 -3.62 12.80
N GLU A 752 -35.91 -4.89 12.76
CA GLU A 752 -37.01 -5.49 13.56
C GLU A 752 -36.46 -6.67 14.41
N PRO A 753 -36.23 -6.45 15.74
CA PRO A 753 -36.37 -5.20 16.50
C PRO A 753 -35.26 -4.18 16.25
N PRO A 754 -35.50 -2.85 16.48
CA PRO A 754 -34.50 -1.81 16.33
C PRO A 754 -33.28 -2.01 17.26
N ASP A 755 -32.09 -1.67 16.75
CA ASP A 755 -30.85 -1.72 17.57
C ASP A 755 -30.67 -0.40 18.35
N TYR A 756 -31.38 -0.29 19.47
CA TYR A 756 -31.41 0.93 20.30
C TYR A 756 -30.05 1.40 20.84
N PRO A 757 -29.12 0.53 21.25
CA PRO A 757 -27.75 0.95 21.61
C PRO A 757 -27.01 1.62 20.46
N THR A 758 -27.12 1.10 19.24
CA THR A 758 -26.50 1.68 18.06
C THR A 758 -27.17 3.01 17.68
N ILE A 759 -28.51 3.12 17.75
CA ILE A 759 -29.25 4.36 17.53
C ILE A 759 -28.71 5.48 18.42
N LEU A 760 -28.57 5.21 19.72
CA LEU A 760 -28.08 6.17 20.70
C LEU A 760 -26.63 6.60 20.44
N SER A 761 -25.78 5.62 20.08
CA SER A 761 -24.39 5.86 19.73
C SER A 761 -24.24 6.74 18.48
N ALA A 762 -25.03 6.43 17.45
CA ALA A 762 -25.04 7.19 16.18
C ALA A 762 -25.54 8.62 16.40
N GLN A 763 -26.67 8.81 17.10
CA GLN A 763 -27.21 10.13 17.39
C GLN A 763 -26.22 10.98 18.19
N ARG A 764 -25.53 10.39 19.17
CA ARG A 764 -24.49 11.08 19.93
C ARG A 764 -23.36 11.56 19.06
N GLN A 765 -22.88 10.72 18.12
CA GLN A 765 -21.79 11.09 17.24
C GLN A 765 -22.21 12.18 16.23
N ILE A 766 -23.44 12.12 15.72
CA ILE A 766 -24.00 13.17 14.84
C ILE A 766 -24.02 14.52 15.58
N LEU A 767 -24.45 14.53 16.86
CA LEU A 767 -24.45 15.74 17.68
C LEU A 767 -23.05 16.31 17.93
N VAL A 768 -22.04 15.46 18.12
CA VAL A 768 -20.65 15.91 18.26
C VAL A 768 -20.18 16.60 16.97
N LEU A 769 -20.56 16.07 15.79
CA LEU A 769 -20.08 16.55 14.49
C LEU A 769 -20.87 17.79 13.99
N ARG A 770 -22.21 17.79 14.13
CA ARG A 770 -23.10 18.82 13.56
C ARG A 770 -23.70 19.76 14.60
N GLY A 771 -23.74 19.36 15.89
CA GLY A 771 -24.31 20.17 16.96
C GLY A 771 -23.74 21.57 17.08
N PRO A 772 -22.41 21.78 16.98
CA PRO A 772 -21.83 23.13 17.05
C PRO A 772 -22.25 24.08 15.91
N THR A 773 -22.62 23.54 14.75
CA THR A 773 -22.99 24.35 13.55
C THR A 773 -24.49 24.46 13.33
N GLU A 774 -25.24 23.38 13.59
CA GLU A 774 -26.68 23.29 13.24
C GLU A 774 -27.60 23.26 14.46
N GLY A 775 -27.03 23.10 15.65
CA GLY A 775 -27.79 23.10 16.89
C GLY A 775 -28.83 21.98 16.94
N GLU A 776 -30.07 22.31 17.36
CA GLU A 776 -31.17 21.33 17.50
C GLU A 776 -31.60 20.62 16.19
N LYS A 777 -31.28 21.21 15.00
CA LYS A 777 -31.61 20.59 13.70
C LYS A 777 -30.81 19.32 13.41
N SER A 778 -29.73 19.09 14.14
CA SER A 778 -28.94 17.88 14.04
C SER A 778 -29.57 16.66 14.76
N ILE A 779 -30.71 16.87 15.45
CA ILE A 779 -31.43 15.82 16.20
C ILE A 779 -32.60 15.30 15.38
N ASP A 780 -32.59 13.97 15.11
CA ASP A 780 -33.78 13.31 14.56
C ASP A 780 -34.80 13.06 15.67
N THR A 781 -35.82 13.94 15.74
CA THR A 781 -36.85 13.91 16.79
C THR A 781 -37.71 12.65 16.74
N GLN A 782 -37.96 12.11 15.54
CA GLN A 782 -38.81 10.91 15.38
C GLN A 782 -38.13 9.65 15.92
N ILE A 783 -36.84 9.45 15.52
CA ILE A 783 -36.05 8.31 16.00
C ILE A 783 -35.80 8.44 17.52
N LEU A 784 -35.48 9.65 17.99
CA LEU A 784 -35.28 9.92 19.42
C LEU A 784 -36.57 9.64 20.22
N SER A 785 -37.72 10.02 19.71
CA SER A 785 -39.04 9.72 20.32
C SER A 785 -39.31 8.22 20.44
N LYS A 786 -39.03 7.44 19.37
CA LYS A 786 -39.16 5.97 19.41
C LYS A 786 -38.22 5.34 20.45
N LEU A 787 -36.97 5.79 20.51
CA LEU A 787 -35.98 5.33 21.48
C LEU A 787 -36.43 5.63 22.93
N ILE A 788 -36.87 6.84 23.20
CA ILE A 788 -37.37 7.26 24.52
C ILE A 788 -38.62 6.44 24.92
N ASN A 789 -39.61 6.31 24.04
CA ASN A 789 -40.82 5.56 24.30
C ASN A 789 -40.50 4.08 24.58
N HIS A 790 -39.63 3.46 23.82
CA HIS A 790 -39.17 2.09 24.06
C HIS A 790 -38.51 1.96 25.44
N THR A 791 -37.60 2.87 25.79
CA THR A 791 -36.86 2.81 27.06
C THR A 791 -37.80 2.99 28.27
N ILE A 792 -38.77 3.89 28.16
CA ILE A 792 -39.77 4.14 29.22
C ILE A 792 -40.71 2.93 29.42
N THR A 793 -41.11 2.27 28.32
CA THR A 793 -42.03 1.12 28.40
C THR A 793 -41.34 -0.17 28.81
N SER A 794 -40.06 -0.34 28.50
CA SER A 794 -39.32 -1.59 28.74
C SER A 794 -38.74 -1.72 30.16
N SER A 795 -38.51 -0.62 30.89
CA SER A 795 -37.90 -0.66 32.22
C SER A 795 -38.32 0.52 33.12
N SER A 796 -38.33 0.31 34.43
CA SER A 796 -38.36 1.43 35.38
C SER A 796 -36.98 2.05 35.50
N TYR A 797 -36.89 3.37 35.74
CA TYR A 797 -35.61 4.03 35.91
C TYR A 797 -34.93 3.65 37.24
N ASP A 798 -33.72 3.07 37.12
CA ASP A 798 -32.84 2.81 38.27
C ASP A 798 -31.46 3.38 37.98
N PRO A 799 -31.00 4.44 38.68
CA PRO A 799 -29.72 5.09 38.46
C PRO A 799 -28.51 4.20 38.78
N SER A 800 -28.70 3.13 39.56
CA SER A 800 -27.62 2.23 39.95
C SER A 800 -27.32 1.16 38.91
N GLN A 801 -28.25 0.85 37.99
CA GLN A 801 -28.10 -0.17 36.98
C GLN A 801 -27.41 0.40 35.72
N PRO A 802 -26.30 -0.23 35.23
CA PRO A 802 -25.74 0.10 33.95
C PRO A 802 -26.65 -0.38 32.81
N GLY A 803 -26.89 0.45 31.80
CA GLY A 803 -27.73 0.06 30.67
C GLY A 803 -28.13 1.24 29.79
N LEU A 804 -28.97 0.94 28.78
CA LEU A 804 -29.48 1.90 27.80
C LEU A 804 -30.12 3.12 28.47
N ALA A 805 -30.91 2.89 29.51
CA ALA A 805 -31.61 3.93 30.28
C ALA A 805 -30.66 4.99 30.84
N ARG A 806 -29.59 4.57 31.49
CA ARG A 806 -28.57 5.49 32.04
C ARG A 806 -27.83 6.27 30.97
N ILE A 807 -27.46 5.63 29.86
CA ILE A 807 -26.76 6.28 28.76
C ILE A 807 -27.67 7.28 28.06
N LEU A 808 -28.97 6.95 27.87
CA LEU A 808 -29.96 7.84 27.29
C LEU A 808 -30.15 9.09 28.14
N VAL A 809 -30.30 8.91 29.46
CA VAL A 809 -30.47 10.04 30.41
C VAL A 809 -29.25 10.96 30.34
N LYS A 810 -28.04 10.39 30.40
CA LYS A 810 -26.81 11.17 30.29
C LYS A 810 -26.71 11.90 28.94
N PHE A 811 -27.10 11.26 27.86
CA PHE A 811 -27.12 11.85 26.52
C PHE A 811 -28.08 13.04 26.44
N LEU A 812 -29.29 12.90 26.99
CA LEU A 812 -30.26 13.99 27.03
C LEU A 812 -29.78 15.17 27.89
N ASP A 813 -29.29 14.90 29.11
CA ASP A 813 -28.89 15.94 30.07
C ASP A 813 -27.66 16.71 29.57
N GLU A 814 -26.64 16.02 29.01
CA GLU A 814 -25.36 16.60 28.62
C GLU A 814 -25.29 17.12 27.17
N SER A 815 -26.02 16.47 26.25
CA SER A 815 -25.84 16.74 24.80
C SER A 815 -27.06 17.33 24.13
N VAL A 816 -28.29 16.91 24.51
CA VAL A 816 -29.54 17.38 23.86
C VAL A 816 -30.06 18.66 24.47
N ILE A 817 -30.25 18.72 25.80
CA ILE A 817 -30.84 19.86 26.50
C ILE A 817 -30.12 21.19 26.19
N PRO A 818 -28.77 21.25 26.18
CA PRO A 818 -28.04 22.49 25.87
C PRO A 818 -28.25 23.02 24.45
N LEU A 819 -28.66 22.15 23.52
CA LEU A 819 -28.85 22.51 22.11
C LEU A 819 -30.27 22.94 21.77
N ILE A 820 -31.26 22.70 22.66
CA ILE A 820 -32.65 23.02 22.38
C ILE A 820 -32.88 24.53 22.47
N THR A 821 -33.32 25.13 21.41
CA THR A 821 -33.57 26.58 21.27
C THR A 821 -35.03 26.88 20.93
N SER A 822 -35.60 26.19 19.94
CA SER A 822 -36.93 26.54 19.37
C SER A 822 -37.84 25.31 19.10
N SER A 823 -37.41 24.09 19.51
CA SER A 823 -38.20 22.86 19.31
C SER A 823 -39.02 22.52 20.54
N ALA A 824 -40.35 22.71 20.47
CA ALA A 824 -41.28 22.30 21.49
C ALA A 824 -41.34 20.79 21.65
N GLU A 825 -41.20 20.03 20.57
CA GLU A 825 -41.21 18.55 20.56
C GLU A 825 -40.07 17.98 21.41
N LEU A 826 -38.88 18.55 21.29
CA LEU A 826 -37.72 18.12 22.08
C LEU A 826 -37.94 18.40 23.58
N TRP A 827 -38.48 19.58 23.93
CA TRP A 827 -38.83 19.85 25.34
C TRP A 827 -39.89 18.89 25.88
N HIS A 828 -40.87 18.52 25.07
CA HIS A 828 -41.85 17.51 25.45
C HIS A 828 -41.24 16.12 25.70
N LEU A 829 -40.25 15.71 24.86
CA LEU A 829 -39.51 14.47 25.07
C LEU A 829 -38.67 14.51 26.37
N VAL A 830 -38.05 15.66 26.66
CA VAL A 830 -37.35 15.88 27.93
C VAL A 830 -38.28 15.77 29.13
N SER A 831 -39.49 16.35 29.05
CA SER A 831 -40.53 16.25 30.09
C SER A 831 -40.95 14.81 30.34
N LYS A 832 -41.19 14.01 29.27
CA LYS A 832 -41.51 12.58 29.40
C LYS A 832 -40.43 11.80 30.16
N VAL A 833 -39.15 12.06 29.83
CA VAL A 833 -38.04 11.38 30.50
C VAL A 833 -37.89 11.85 31.94
N ALA A 834 -38.09 13.15 32.22
CA ALA A 834 -38.06 13.68 33.58
C ALA A 834 -39.18 13.08 34.45
N GLY A 835 -40.39 12.94 33.91
CA GLY A 835 -41.50 12.26 34.56
C GLY A 835 -41.22 10.77 34.84
N TRP A 836 -40.59 10.08 33.90
CA TRP A 836 -40.17 8.67 34.09
C TRP A 836 -39.09 8.50 35.17
N ARG A 837 -38.22 9.52 35.35
CA ARG A 837 -37.19 9.56 36.40
C ARG A 837 -37.71 9.94 37.77
N ASP A 838 -39.00 10.18 37.90
CA ASP A 838 -39.68 10.71 39.09
C ASP A 838 -39.14 12.10 39.54
N LYS A 839 -38.89 12.97 38.58
CA LYS A 839 -38.48 14.36 38.76
C LYS A 839 -39.57 15.34 38.30
N PRO A 840 -40.61 15.55 39.10
CA PRO A 840 -41.79 16.30 38.68
C PRO A 840 -41.49 17.77 38.39
N SER A 841 -40.59 18.40 39.15
CA SER A 841 -40.23 19.82 38.92
C SER A 841 -39.53 20.00 37.56
N ALA A 842 -38.61 19.10 37.20
CA ALA A 842 -37.92 19.16 35.90
C ALA A 842 -38.89 18.85 34.76
N ALA A 843 -39.86 17.96 34.94
CA ALA A 843 -40.86 17.65 33.94
C ALA A 843 -41.77 18.88 33.66
N LEU A 844 -42.24 19.56 34.71
CA LEU A 844 -43.04 20.79 34.57
C LEU A 844 -42.26 21.93 33.91
N GLU A 845 -41.01 22.16 34.31
CA GLU A 845 -40.14 23.17 33.72
C GLU A 845 -39.94 22.93 32.20
N ALA A 846 -39.75 21.67 31.79
CA ALA A 846 -39.62 21.32 30.38
C ALA A 846 -40.93 21.57 29.60
N GLU A 847 -42.12 21.24 30.15
CA GLU A 847 -43.40 21.54 29.50
C GLU A 847 -43.67 23.06 29.44
N GLU A 848 -43.36 23.83 30.50
CA GLU A 848 -43.41 25.27 30.44
C GLU A 848 -42.53 25.85 29.33
N LYS A 849 -41.32 25.33 29.13
CA LYS A 849 -40.41 25.71 28.03
C LYS A 849 -41.02 25.35 26.67
N ALA A 850 -41.59 24.13 26.52
CA ALA A 850 -42.27 23.72 25.31
C ALA A 850 -43.42 24.68 24.94
N TRP A 851 -44.25 24.98 25.89
CA TRP A 851 -45.38 25.93 25.72
C TRP A 851 -44.89 27.33 25.35
N ARG A 852 -43.90 27.89 26.06
CA ARG A 852 -43.30 29.18 25.75
C ARG A 852 -42.75 29.27 24.31
N VAL A 853 -42.10 28.19 23.85
CA VAL A 853 -41.58 28.13 22.45
C VAL A 853 -42.72 28.25 21.44
N VAL A 854 -43.86 27.60 21.66
CA VAL A 854 -45.01 27.66 20.76
C VAL A 854 -45.69 29.02 20.80
N THR A 855 -45.92 29.55 22.00
CA THR A 855 -46.62 30.86 22.22
C THR A 855 -45.75 32.08 21.86
N SER A 856 -44.43 31.99 21.85
CA SER A 856 -43.51 33.04 21.45
C SER A 856 -43.45 33.24 19.93
N ARG A 857 -44.01 32.34 19.14
CA ARG A 857 -44.03 32.51 17.66
C ARG A 857 -45.05 33.58 17.30
N PRO A 858 -44.66 34.63 16.53
CA PRO A 858 -45.60 35.68 16.15
C PRO A 858 -46.68 35.12 15.19
N GLY A 859 -47.89 35.71 15.25
CA GLY A 859 -48.98 35.36 14.34
C GLY A 859 -49.84 34.16 14.66
N TRP A 860 -49.58 33.46 15.75
CA TRP A 860 -50.38 32.28 16.14
C TRP A 860 -51.84 32.65 16.47
N GLU A 861 -52.12 33.86 16.92
CA GLU A 861 -53.47 34.33 17.27
C GLU A 861 -54.33 34.66 16.03
N THR A 862 -53.71 35.05 14.91
CA THR A 862 -54.46 35.70 13.79
C THR A 862 -54.16 35.15 12.40
N GLU A 863 -53.03 34.42 12.19
CA GLU A 863 -52.57 34.09 10.85
C GLU A 863 -53.04 32.75 10.34
N SER A 864 -53.22 31.71 11.18
CA SER A 864 -53.51 30.31 10.77
C SER A 864 -54.21 29.52 11.85
N GLU A 865 -55.29 28.83 11.46
CA GLU A 865 -56.02 27.89 12.33
C GLU A 865 -55.11 26.76 12.80
N GLU A 866 -54.24 26.25 11.96
CA GLU A 866 -53.27 25.18 12.31
C GLU A 866 -52.30 25.63 13.42
N ARG A 867 -51.85 26.87 13.41
CA ARG A 867 -50.97 27.43 14.45
C ARG A 867 -51.73 27.60 15.78
N TRP A 868 -52.98 28.00 15.71
CA TRP A 868 -53.87 28.10 16.87
C TRP A 868 -54.10 26.72 17.50
N GLU A 869 -54.39 25.69 16.71
CA GLU A 869 -54.55 24.31 17.15
C GLU A 869 -53.28 23.80 17.89
N VAL A 870 -52.07 24.06 17.36
CA VAL A 870 -50.82 23.69 18.03
C VAL A 870 -50.65 24.38 19.38
N VAL A 871 -51.06 25.65 19.52
CA VAL A 871 -51.03 26.37 20.81
C VAL A 871 -52.05 25.79 21.78
N VAL A 872 -53.27 25.52 21.32
CA VAL A 872 -54.32 24.87 22.16
C VAL A 872 -53.84 23.51 22.66
N GLU A 873 -53.29 22.69 21.77
CA GLU A 873 -52.77 21.37 22.13
C GLU A 873 -51.61 21.45 23.16
N ALA A 874 -50.66 22.39 22.94
CA ALA A 874 -49.55 22.65 23.87
C ALA A 874 -50.09 23.12 25.25
N THR A 875 -51.16 23.97 25.26
CA THR A 875 -51.78 24.46 26.50
C THR A 875 -52.49 23.34 27.24
N VAL A 876 -53.23 22.49 26.53
CA VAL A 876 -53.88 21.29 27.12
C VAL A 876 -52.84 20.36 27.78
N ARG A 877 -51.76 20.10 27.06
CA ARG A 877 -50.66 19.27 27.63
C ARG A 877 -49.99 19.88 28.85
N LEU A 878 -49.81 21.19 28.85
CA LEU A 878 -49.25 21.89 30.00
C LEU A 878 -50.19 21.77 31.23
N VAL A 879 -51.49 21.99 31.04
CA VAL A 879 -52.51 21.83 32.13
C VAL A 879 -52.53 20.38 32.66
N GLU A 880 -52.57 19.39 31.77
CA GLU A 880 -52.49 17.97 32.17
C GLU A 880 -51.19 17.66 32.94
N SER A 881 -50.08 18.27 32.55
CA SER A 881 -48.82 18.10 33.25
C SER A 881 -48.83 18.75 34.63
N TYR A 882 -49.46 19.89 34.81
CA TYR A 882 -49.68 20.48 36.11
C TYR A 882 -50.58 19.62 37.00
N GLU A 883 -51.62 19.06 36.46
CA GLU A 883 -52.49 18.14 37.19
C GLU A 883 -51.77 16.84 37.64
N ARG A 884 -50.96 16.31 36.76
CA ARG A 884 -50.23 15.07 36.99
C ARG A 884 -49.06 15.22 37.97
N PHE A 885 -48.27 16.26 37.80
CA PHE A 885 -46.99 16.45 38.50
C PHE A 885 -47.05 17.51 39.60
N GLY A 886 -47.92 18.49 39.51
CA GLY A 886 -48.00 19.59 40.46
C GLY A 886 -48.22 19.18 41.90
N SER A 887 -48.98 18.12 42.16
CA SER A 887 -49.14 17.55 43.46
C SER A 887 -47.92 16.77 44.01
N ARG A 888 -47.02 16.33 43.10
CA ARG A 888 -45.80 15.56 43.42
C ARG A 888 -44.58 16.41 43.62
N GLU A 889 -44.57 17.68 43.17
CA GLU A 889 -43.50 18.64 43.31
C GLU A 889 -43.04 18.86 44.77
N ARG A 890 -43.89 18.47 45.70
CA ARG A 890 -43.68 18.57 47.14
C ARG A 890 -42.64 17.60 47.71
N THR A 891 -42.27 16.55 47.02
CA THR A 891 -41.38 15.48 47.51
C THR A 891 -39.91 15.73 47.29
N GLU A 892 -39.48 16.65 46.41
CA GLU A 892 -38.09 16.86 46.02
C GLU A 892 -37.30 17.89 46.83
N GLY A 893 -37.78 18.35 47.93
CA GLY A 893 -37.01 19.15 48.85
C GLY A 893 -37.59 20.48 49.26
N MET A 894 -38.21 20.52 50.37
CA MET A 894 -38.10 21.60 51.34
C MET A 894 -38.87 21.22 52.63
N GLY A 895 -38.37 21.65 53.75
CA GLY A 895 -38.92 21.31 55.04
C GLY A 895 -40.39 21.71 55.27
N ALA A 896 -41.03 21.10 56.18
CA ALA A 896 -42.48 20.98 56.48
C ALA A 896 -43.27 22.31 56.59
N GLY A 897 -42.71 23.48 56.29
CA GLY A 897 -43.41 24.78 56.49
C GLY A 897 -43.94 25.44 55.21
N SER A 898 -43.49 25.07 54.02
CA SER A 898 -43.87 25.80 52.80
C SER A 898 -44.89 25.13 51.88
N GLY A 899 -45.41 23.97 52.33
CA GLY A 899 -46.18 23.08 51.47
C GLY A 899 -47.54 23.58 51.01
N GLU A 900 -48.19 24.50 51.77
CA GLU A 900 -49.50 25.01 51.39
C GLU A 900 -49.47 26.10 50.35
N VAL A 901 -48.36 26.87 50.29
CA VAL A 901 -48.16 27.93 49.33
C VAL A 901 -47.81 27.37 47.95
N VAL A 902 -47.01 26.34 47.91
CA VAL A 902 -46.61 25.67 46.65
C VAL A 902 -47.80 24.96 46.01
N MET A 903 -48.67 24.34 46.81
CA MET A 903 -49.90 23.67 46.30
C MET A 903 -50.90 24.63 45.64
N ARG A 904 -50.94 25.90 46.07
CA ARG A 904 -51.78 26.92 45.47
C ARG A 904 -51.19 27.47 44.16
N ASP A 905 -49.89 27.48 44.06
CA ASP A 905 -49.17 28.06 42.90
C ASP A 905 -49.36 27.23 41.61
N TRP A 906 -49.25 25.88 41.67
CA TRP A 906 -49.44 25.07 40.46
C TRP A 906 -50.90 25.08 39.96
N ARG A 907 -51.89 25.12 40.87
CA ARG A 907 -53.30 25.27 40.52
C ARG A 907 -53.60 26.62 39.93
N PHE A 908 -52.93 27.65 40.43
CA PHE A 908 -53.04 29.00 39.86
C PHE A 908 -52.43 29.06 38.47
N LYS A 909 -51.27 28.51 38.31
CA LYS A 909 -50.59 28.45 36.99
C LYS A 909 -51.40 27.61 36.00
N ALA A 910 -51.98 26.47 36.39
CA ALA A 910 -52.83 25.66 35.54
C ALA A 910 -54.13 26.38 35.12
N ARG A 911 -54.66 27.27 35.96
CA ARG A 911 -55.85 28.08 35.62
C ARG A 911 -55.51 29.30 34.78
N SER A 912 -54.32 29.82 34.87
CA SER A 912 -53.88 30.99 34.13
C SER A 912 -53.26 30.66 32.76
N ALA A 913 -52.77 29.41 32.52
CA ALA A 913 -52.40 28.89 31.26
C ALA A 913 -53.65 28.58 30.40
#